data_1322a0e2a6a027638be6fc2b1d1f10d7
#
_entry.id   1322a0e2a6a027638be6fc2b1d1f10d7
#
_cell.length_a   1.000
_cell.length_b   1.000
_cell.length_c   1.000
_cell.angle_alpha   90.00
_cell.angle_beta   90.00
_cell.angle_gamma   90.00
#
_symmetry.space_group_name_H-M   'P 1'
#
loop_
_entity.id
_entity.type
_entity.pdbx_description
1 polymer ?
#
loop_
_entity_poly.entity_id
_entity_poly.type
_entity_poly.pdbx_seq_one_letter_code
_entity_poly.pdbx_strand_id
1 'polypeptide(L)'
;MAPPNLTREQAAERAGLLTVDNYLIELDLTDGTGQPGVGTTIQPGVETTIQPGVETFSSRTTVTFGATPGASTFVDIVAARVHSATLNGSPVDVSDYDESTGITLTGLAERNELVVEADCAYSHTGEGLHRFVDPTDDAVYLYSQFETADAKRMFACFDQPDLKATFDVHVTSPADWKVISNSATVETVAAEPGRHIFRTTPKMSTYLVALIAGPYAEWTDNYSDEHGDIPLAIYCRASLGQHMDAERLFTETKQGFDFYHRNFGTPYAFGKYDQLFVPEFNAGAMENAGAVTFLEDYVFRSKVTRASYERRAETVLHEMAHMWFGDLVTMRWWDDLWLNESFATFASVLCQSEATEYTNAWTTFANVEKSWAYRQDQLPSTHPIAADIPDLAAVEVNFDGITYAKGASVLKQLVAYVGLDPFLSGLRDYFRDHAFDNATFDDLLGALEKSSGRDLSDWGTQWLKTTGLNILRPEFDVDADGKFTRFTVLQSGAAPGAGEHRVHRIAVGVYDDRDGKLVRTKRVELDVDATERTDVTELVGVERGQLILVNDDDLTYCSLRLDPDSLAAAIERIGDIEEPLPRTLVWSAAWEMTRQAELKARDFVALVQRGIGAETEVGVVQRLLMQAQTALHSYAEPGWSKEHGWPDFANRLLELAREAEAGSDHQLAFVNALAGAQLSPWHTEVLQELLDAAPETVGLPGLVVDTDLRWRLVTALAGAGEIDADGIETPFIDAEAERDPTAAGARNAAAAATVRPQAAVKEQAWNRVVGDDSVPNITARSIIGAFAGHGQSDILEPYVARYFADIPAVWERRSSEVAQTVVVGLYPSWSISEESVAAADEFLAGDRPPALRRLVVEGRAGIVRSLAARKFDAS
;
A
#
# COMPACT_ATOMS: atom_id res chain seq x y z
N MET A 1 -12.37 21.80 -3.65
CA MET A 1 -12.60 22.19 -2.25
C MET A 1 -12.30 20.97 -1.37
N ALA A 2 -11.63 21.15 -0.24
CA ALA A 2 -11.33 20.04 0.65
C ALA A 2 -12.63 19.44 1.18
N PRO A 3 -12.78 18.09 1.29
CA PRO A 3 -13.94 17.48 1.89
C PRO A 3 -14.08 17.92 3.35
N PRO A 4 -15.29 17.89 3.92
CA PRO A 4 -15.49 18.26 5.31
C PRO A 4 -14.65 17.39 6.23
N ASN A 5 -13.83 18.02 7.04
CA ASN A 5 -12.89 17.35 7.95
C ASN A 5 -13.57 17.07 9.29
N LEU A 6 -14.30 15.94 9.38
CA LEU A 6 -14.97 15.52 10.62
C LEU A 6 -13.93 15.30 11.73
N THR A 7 -14.15 15.94 12.90
CA THR A 7 -13.30 15.72 14.06
C THR A 7 -13.79 14.55 14.91
N ARG A 8 -12.87 13.95 15.68
CA ARG A 8 -13.17 12.87 16.64
C ARG A 8 -14.24 13.29 17.65
N GLU A 9 -14.19 14.54 18.14
CA GLU A 9 -15.17 15.06 19.07
C GLU A 9 -16.55 15.16 18.43
N GLN A 10 -16.66 15.64 17.19
CA GLN A 10 -17.91 15.72 16.44
C GLN A 10 -18.48 14.32 16.20
N ALA A 11 -17.65 13.37 15.81
CA ALA A 11 -18.05 11.97 15.62
C ALA A 11 -18.56 11.35 16.92
N ALA A 12 -17.85 11.53 18.03
CA ALA A 12 -18.24 11.02 19.34
C ALA A 12 -19.55 11.67 19.84
N GLU A 13 -19.74 12.99 19.65
CA GLU A 13 -20.99 13.66 19.96
C GLU A 13 -22.15 13.08 19.16
N ARG A 14 -21.98 12.92 17.84
CA ARG A 14 -22.99 12.38 16.93
C ARG A 14 -23.35 10.93 17.28
N ALA A 15 -22.36 10.07 17.54
CA ALA A 15 -22.60 8.69 18.00
C ALA A 15 -23.32 8.59 19.34
N GLY A 16 -23.09 9.55 20.23
CA GLY A 16 -23.82 9.66 21.50
C GLY A 16 -25.29 10.10 21.34
N LEU A 17 -25.65 10.73 20.22
CA LEU A 17 -26.99 11.23 19.94
C LEU A 17 -27.84 10.28 19.08
N LEU A 18 -27.21 9.47 18.21
CA LEU A 18 -27.85 8.71 17.15
C LEU A 18 -27.67 7.22 17.27
N THR A 19 -28.65 6.48 16.74
CA THR A 19 -28.51 5.06 16.39
C THR A 19 -29.13 4.89 14.99
N VAL A 20 -28.31 4.52 14.01
CA VAL A 20 -28.80 4.37 12.62
C VAL A 20 -29.33 2.95 12.43
N ASP A 21 -30.54 2.83 11.90
CA ASP A 21 -31.17 1.54 11.64
C ASP A 21 -30.86 1.07 10.21
N ASN A 22 -31.18 1.92 9.21
CA ASN A 22 -31.11 1.53 7.80
C ASN A 22 -30.92 2.73 6.87
N TYR A 23 -30.23 2.50 5.77
CA TYR A 23 -30.16 3.36 4.59
C TYR A 23 -30.83 2.65 3.40
N LEU A 24 -31.84 3.30 2.76
CA LEU A 24 -32.30 2.96 1.43
C LEU A 24 -31.65 3.94 0.46
N ILE A 25 -30.78 3.42 -0.42
CA ILE A 25 -30.02 4.19 -1.41
C ILE A 25 -30.58 3.87 -2.79
N GLU A 26 -31.14 4.87 -3.47
CA GLU A 26 -31.68 4.76 -4.82
C GLU A 26 -30.84 5.62 -5.77
N LEU A 27 -30.20 4.99 -6.77
CA LEU A 27 -29.28 5.64 -7.71
C LEU A 27 -29.77 5.50 -9.15
N ASP A 28 -29.64 6.56 -9.95
CA ASP A 28 -29.80 6.51 -11.41
C ASP A 28 -28.47 6.92 -12.08
N LEU A 29 -27.84 5.96 -12.76
CA LEU A 29 -26.54 6.10 -13.43
C LEU A 29 -26.69 6.41 -14.93
N THR A 30 -27.91 6.60 -15.41
CA THR A 30 -28.21 6.85 -16.83
C THR A 30 -28.24 8.34 -17.17
N ASP A 31 -28.29 8.64 -18.46
CA ASP A 31 -28.51 10.00 -19.00
C ASP A 31 -29.97 10.49 -18.90
N GLY A 32 -30.82 9.75 -18.19
CA GLY A 32 -32.27 9.97 -18.12
C GLY A 32 -33.05 9.33 -19.28
N THR A 33 -32.36 8.73 -20.28
CA THR A 33 -32.95 7.98 -21.40
C THR A 33 -32.72 6.47 -21.28
N GLY A 34 -32.01 6.02 -20.21
CA GLY A 34 -31.64 4.63 -20.00
C GLY A 34 -30.34 4.23 -20.71
N GLN A 35 -29.54 5.18 -21.17
CA GLN A 35 -28.25 4.96 -21.83
C GLN A 35 -27.09 5.52 -20.98
N PRO A 36 -25.86 5.03 -21.15
CA PRO A 36 -24.71 5.71 -20.59
C PRO A 36 -24.58 7.08 -21.24
N GLY A 37 -24.36 8.12 -20.44
CA GLY A 37 -24.11 9.46 -20.99
C GLY A 37 -22.87 9.46 -21.86
N VAL A 38 -22.98 10.01 -23.06
CA VAL A 38 -21.86 10.17 -23.99
C VAL A 38 -21.35 11.60 -23.89
N GLY A 39 -20.08 11.78 -23.44
CA GLY A 39 -19.46 13.09 -23.38
C GLY A 39 -19.37 13.72 -24.76
N THR A 40 -20.03 14.86 -24.95
CA THR A 40 -19.83 15.71 -26.14
C THR A 40 -18.67 16.65 -25.86
N THR A 41 -17.75 16.76 -26.80
CA THR A 41 -16.62 17.71 -26.77
C THR A 41 -17.15 19.11 -26.51
N ILE A 42 -16.82 19.71 -25.36
CA ILE A 42 -17.27 21.05 -24.95
C ILE A 42 -16.68 22.06 -25.94
N GLN A 43 -17.54 22.81 -26.64
CA GLN A 43 -17.09 23.98 -27.40
C GLN A 43 -16.80 25.15 -26.43
N PRO A 44 -15.66 25.83 -26.53
CA PRO A 44 -15.35 26.95 -25.66
C PRO A 44 -16.40 28.08 -25.83
N GLY A 45 -17.10 28.42 -24.72
CA GLY A 45 -18.02 29.57 -24.67
C GLY A 45 -19.51 29.25 -24.49
N VAL A 46 -19.88 27.98 -24.24
CA VAL A 46 -21.26 27.59 -23.87
C VAL A 46 -21.32 27.40 -22.35
N GLU A 47 -22.32 27.97 -21.67
CA GLU A 47 -22.64 27.63 -20.27
C GLU A 47 -22.79 26.12 -20.16
N THR A 48 -21.95 25.50 -19.31
CA THR A 48 -21.94 24.06 -19.06
C THR A 48 -23.23 23.68 -18.35
N THR A 49 -24.19 23.11 -19.07
CA THR A 49 -25.25 22.32 -18.44
C THR A 49 -24.64 21.02 -17.95
N ILE A 50 -24.74 20.76 -16.64
CA ILE A 50 -24.38 19.49 -16.02
C ILE A 50 -25.04 18.35 -16.83
N GLN A 51 -24.25 17.36 -17.26
CA GLN A 51 -24.70 16.24 -18.09
C GLN A 51 -24.94 15.00 -17.23
N PRO A 52 -26.18 14.60 -16.93
CA PRO A 52 -26.50 13.36 -16.23
C PRO A 52 -25.87 12.13 -16.94
N GLY A 53 -25.38 11.16 -16.18
CA GLY A 53 -24.74 9.97 -16.72
C GLY A 53 -23.31 10.17 -17.23
N VAL A 54 -22.81 11.41 -17.32
CA VAL A 54 -21.43 11.77 -17.72
C VAL A 54 -20.70 12.45 -16.59
N GLU A 55 -21.24 13.52 -16.05
CA GLU A 55 -20.63 14.32 -14.99
C GLU A 55 -21.29 14.05 -13.63
N THR A 56 -22.57 13.69 -13.62
CA THR A 56 -23.35 13.45 -12.41
C THR A 56 -24.26 12.24 -12.55
N PHE A 57 -24.71 11.73 -11.42
CA PHE A 57 -25.75 10.73 -11.27
C PHE A 57 -26.75 11.17 -10.20
N SER A 58 -28.01 10.69 -10.30
CA SER A 58 -29.04 11.00 -9.32
C SER A 58 -28.92 10.08 -8.10
N SER A 59 -29.03 10.67 -6.90
CA SER A 59 -28.99 9.94 -5.63
C SER A 59 -30.17 10.36 -4.77
N ARG A 60 -31.00 9.39 -4.35
CA ARG A 60 -32.03 9.56 -3.35
C ARG A 60 -31.76 8.63 -2.18
N THR A 61 -31.55 9.20 -1.01
CA THR A 61 -31.29 8.45 0.21
C THR A 61 -32.42 8.62 1.20
N THR A 62 -32.92 7.50 1.74
CA THR A 62 -33.80 7.48 2.90
C THR A 62 -33.09 6.87 4.07
N VAL A 63 -32.93 7.61 5.17
CA VAL A 63 -32.26 7.16 6.39
C VAL A 63 -33.29 7.05 7.52
N THR A 64 -33.35 5.87 8.14
CA THR A 64 -34.16 5.67 9.37
C THR A 64 -33.23 5.54 10.57
N PHE A 65 -33.49 6.33 11.61
CA PHE A 65 -32.60 6.37 12.77
C PHE A 65 -33.34 6.80 14.06
N GLY A 66 -32.84 6.29 15.18
CA GLY A 66 -33.18 6.76 16.51
C GLY A 66 -32.32 7.96 16.89
N ALA A 67 -32.87 8.89 17.68
CA ALA A 67 -32.11 10.02 18.20
C ALA A 67 -32.60 10.48 19.56
N THR A 68 -31.76 11.25 20.28
CA THR A 68 -32.19 11.98 21.48
C THR A 68 -33.21 13.04 21.10
N PRO A 69 -34.46 13.00 21.64
CA PRO A 69 -35.51 13.97 21.27
C PRO A 69 -35.11 15.42 21.56
N GLY A 70 -35.37 16.29 20.55
CA GLY A 70 -35.06 17.71 20.60
C GLY A 70 -33.59 18.05 20.30
N ALA A 71 -32.73 17.06 20.12
CA ALA A 71 -31.34 17.27 19.71
C ALA A 71 -31.21 17.81 18.28
N SER A 72 -30.02 18.26 17.93
CA SER A 72 -29.66 18.69 16.59
C SER A 72 -28.36 18.00 16.18
N THR A 73 -28.20 17.72 14.89
CA THR A 73 -27.00 17.14 14.29
C THR A 73 -26.88 17.58 12.83
N PHE A 74 -26.02 16.96 12.07
CA PHE A 74 -25.88 17.15 10.63
C PHE A 74 -25.75 15.78 9.92
N VAL A 75 -26.19 15.73 8.67
CA VAL A 75 -25.92 14.61 7.76
C VAL A 75 -24.90 15.06 6.72
N ASP A 76 -23.94 14.16 6.43
CA ASP A 76 -22.90 14.41 5.45
C ASP A 76 -23.43 14.12 4.02
N ILE A 77 -23.12 14.99 3.08
CA ILE A 77 -23.29 14.80 1.65
C ILE A 77 -22.36 15.75 0.89
N VAL A 78 -21.74 15.25 -0.18
CA VAL A 78 -21.00 16.05 -1.17
C VAL A 78 -21.65 15.85 -2.51
N ALA A 79 -22.39 16.87 -2.97
CA ALA A 79 -23.20 16.79 -4.16
C ALA A 79 -23.04 18.05 -5.03
N ALA A 80 -23.06 17.87 -6.36
CA ALA A 80 -23.11 18.97 -7.30
C ALA A 80 -24.36 19.85 -7.08
N ARG A 81 -25.47 19.22 -6.62
CA ARG A 81 -26.71 19.91 -6.26
C ARG A 81 -27.54 19.07 -5.29
N VAL A 82 -28.00 19.68 -4.21
CA VAL A 82 -29.07 19.12 -3.35
C VAL A 82 -30.41 19.71 -3.80
N HIS A 83 -31.36 18.85 -4.19
CA HIS A 83 -32.66 19.25 -4.67
C HIS A 83 -33.65 19.47 -3.54
N SER A 84 -33.66 18.52 -2.59
CA SER A 84 -34.58 18.57 -1.46
C SER A 84 -34.05 17.73 -0.28
N ALA A 85 -34.44 18.12 0.94
CA ALA A 85 -34.34 17.29 2.13
C ALA A 85 -35.63 17.38 2.93
N THR A 86 -36.08 16.25 3.51
CA THR A 86 -37.22 16.21 4.43
C THR A 86 -36.87 15.39 5.66
N LEU A 87 -37.23 15.91 6.85
CA LEU A 87 -37.11 15.20 8.12
C LEU A 87 -38.51 14.94 8.67
N ASN A 88 -38.89 13.67 8.84
CA ASN A 88 -40.22 13.25 9.29
C ASN A 88 -41.35 13.86 8.43
N GLY A 89 -41.12 13.93 7.11
CA GLY A 89 -42.04 14.51 6.13
C GLY A 89 -42.12 16.05 6.13
N SER A 90 -41.37 16.74 6.96
CA SER A 90 -41.27 18.20 6.97
C SER A 90 -40.03 18.65 6.18
N PRO A 91 -40.16 19.70 5.29
CA PRO A 91 -39.02 20.20 4.55
C PRO A 91 -37.90 20.70 5.47
N VAL A 92 -36.64 20.34 5.14
CA VAL A 92 -35.41 20.91 5.71
C VAL A 92 -34.91 21.97 4.74
N ASP A 93 -34.48 23.11 5.25
CA ASP A 93 -33.90 24.16 4.40
C ASP A 93 -32.53 23.75 3.90
N VAL A 94 -32.39 23.68 2.58
CA VAL A 94 -31.14 23.34 1.88
C VAL A 94 -30.63 24.49 1.02
N SER A 95 -31.21 25.70 1.18
CA SER A 95 -30.83 26.89 0.38
C SER A 95 -29.39 27.34 0.63
N ASP A 96 -28.88 27.11 1.86
CA ASP A 96 -27.56 27.44 2.31
C ASP A 96 -26.65 26.18 2.39
N TYR A 97 -27.00 25.13 1.62
CA TYR A 97 -26.18 23.91 1.59
C TYR A 97 -24.75 24.25 1.17
N ASP A 98 -23.79 23.76 1.97
CA ASP A 98 -22.36 23.81 1.70
C ASP A 98 -21.78 22.41 1.96
N GLU A 99 -21.00 21.90 1.01
CA GLU A 99 -20.42 20.57 1.08
C GLU A 99 -19.46 20.38 2.29
N SER A 100 -18.94 21.49 2.83
CA SER A 100 -18.05 21.46 4.00
C SER A 100 -18.80 21.31 5.33
N THR A 101 -20.11 21.52 5.36
CA THR A 101 -20.93 21.47 6.58
C THR A 101 -22.06 20.45 6.55
N GLY A 102 -22.35 19.89 5.37
CA GLY A 102 -23.48 19.00 5.15
C GLY A 102 -24.83 19.69 5.36
N ILE A 103 -25.86 18.92 5.72
CA ILE A 103 -27.23 19.43 5.97
C ILE A 103 -27.52 19.37 7.47
N THR A 104 -27.80 20.51 8.08
CA THR A 104 -28.14 20.61 9.50
C THR A 104 -29.55 20.08 9.77
N LEU A 105 -29.69 19.19 10.75
CA LEU A 105 -30.93 18.60 11.22
C LEU A 105 -31.23 19.09 12.62
N THR A 106 -32.40 19.66 12.85
CA THR A 106 -32.80 20.22 14.12
C THR A 106 -34.12 19.63 14.62
N GLY A 107 -34.31 19.59 15.95
CA GLY A 107 -35.58 19.14 16.54
C GLY A 107 -35.85 17.65 16.30
N LEU A 108 -34.84 16.80 16.40
CA LEU A 108 -34.96 15.36 16.18
C LEU A 108 -36.04 14.75 17.09
N ALA A 109 -36.77 13.77 16.56
CA ALA A 109 -37.69 12.93 17.33
C ALA A 109 -36.93 11.69 17.88
N GLU A 110 -37.60 10.88 18.70
CA GLU A 110 -37.08 9.60 19.15
C GLU A 110 -36.82 8.63 17.98
N ARG A 111 -37.64 8.69 16.93
CA ARG A 111 -37.52 7.98 15.66
C ARG A 111 -37.64 8.97 14.54
N ASN A 112 -36.76 8.88 13.57
CA ASN A 112 -36.65 9.83 12.47
C ASN A 112 -36.56 9.09 11.12
N GLU A 113 -37.12 9.73 10.11
CA GLU A 113 -36.93 9.41 8.70
C GLU A 113 -36.42 10.65 7.99
N LEU A 114 -35.24 10.59 7.45
CA LEU A 114 -34.64 11.64 6.64
C LEU A 114 -34.63 11.18 5.18
N VAL A 115 -35.11 12.01 4.28
CA VAL A 115 -35.01 11.77 2.83
C VAL A 115 -34.24 12.93 2.21
N VAL A 116 -33.18 12.61 1.43
CA VAL A 116 -32.38 13.59 0.69
C VAL A 116 -32.37 13.22 -0.78
N GLU A 117 -32.62 14.18 -1.67
CA GLU A 117 -32.51 14.03 -3.11
C GLU A 117 -31.46 14.99 -3.68
N ALA A 118 -30.48 14.43 -4.43
CA ALA A 118 -29.33 15.17 -4.91
C ALA A 118 -28.80 14.63 -6.24
N ASP A 119 -28.05 15.47 -6.95
CA ASP A 119 -27.16 15.07 -8.04
C ASP A 119 -25.74 15.05 -7.51
N CYS A 120 -25.13 13.86 -7.45
CA CYS A 120 -23.74 13.66 -7.04
C CYS A 120 -22.82 13.61 -8.27
N ALA A 121 -21.58 14.05 -8.10
CA ALA A 121 -20.61 14.07 -9.19
C ALA A 121 -19.86 12.75 -9.30
N TYR A 122 -19.61 12.28 -10.53
CA TYR A 122 -18.60 11.23 -10.75
C TYR A 122 -17.21 11.78 -10.46
N SER A 123 -16.37 10.93 -9.88
CA SER A 123 -14.96 11.20 -9.65
C SER A 123 -14.10 10.68 -10.80
N HIS A 124 -12.91 11.28 -10.96
CA HIS A 124 -11.82 10.82 -11.83
C HIS A 124 -10.49 10.73 -11.05
N THR A 125 -10.57 10.74 -9.72
CA THR A 125 -9.42 10.74 -8.81
C THR A 125 -9.31 9.48 -7.97
N GLY A 126 -10.23 8.51 -8.17
CA GLY A 126 -10.25 7.25 -7.42
C GLY A 126 -10.96 7.31 -6.07
N GLU A 127 -11.61 8.44 -5.74
CA GLU A 127 -12.37 8.68 -4.52
C GLU A 127 -13.86 8.83 -4.84
N GLY A 128 -14.77 8.42 -3.96
CA GLY A 128 -16.22 8.47 -4.23
C GLY A 128 -16.64 7.44 -5.30
N LEU A 129 -17.54 7.81 -6.19
CA LEU A 129 -17.93 6.98 -7.35
C LEU A 129 -17.08 7.38 -8.57
N HIS A 130 -16.03 6.61 -8.83
CA HIS A 130 -15.10 6.85 -9.93
C HIS A 130 -15.68 6.40 -11.28
N ARG A 131 -15.49 7.23 -12.32
CA ARG A 131 -15.90 6.94 -13.68
C ARG A 131 -14.70 6.90 -14.62
N PHE A 132 -14.48 5.75 -15.24
CA PHE A 132 -13.43 5.49 -16.20
C PHE A 132 -14.02 5.16 -17.58
N VAL A 133 -13.38 5.65 -18.65
CA VAL A 133 -13.67 5.28 -20.03
C VAL A 133 -12.49 4.53 -20.59
N ASP A 134 -12.68 3.27 -20.98
CA ASP A 134 -11.60 2.44 -21.52
C ASP A 134 -11.21 2.92 -22.91
N PRO A 135 -9.95 3.35 -23.14
CA PRO A 135 -9.50 3.80 -24.46
C PRO A 135 -9.45 2.66 -25.50
N THR A 136 -9.62 1.40 -25.09
CA THR A 136 -9.60 0.25 -25.99
C THR A 136 -10.90 0.08 -26.76
N ASP A 137 -12.05 0.36 -26.09
CA ASP A 137 -13.39 0.07 -26.63
C ASP A 137 -14.44 1.14 -26.32
N ASP A 138 -14.05 2.26 -25.71
CA ASP A 138 -14.89 3.36 -25.24
C ASP A 138 -15.95 2.95 -24.19
N ALA A 139 -15.83 1.75 -23.59
CA ALA A 139 -16.73 1.27 -22.56
C ALA A 139 -16.54 2.04 -21.25
N VAL A 140 -17.65 2.28 -20.56
CA VAL A 140 -17.66 3.00 -19.27
C VAL A 140 -17.68 2.01 -18.12
N TYR A 141 -16.80 2.23 -17.15
CA TYR A 141 -16.66 1.45 -15.93
C TYR A 141 -16.73 2.38 -14.71
N LEU A 142 -17.52 1.97 -13.73
CA LEU A 142 -17.69 2.67 -12.46
C LEU A 142 -17.24 1.76 -11.33
N TYR A 143 -16.66 2.37 -10.29
CA TYR A 143 -16.45 1.74 -8.98
C TYR A 143 -16.47 2.79 -7.88
N SER A 144 -16.91 2.39 -6.68
CA SER A 144 -16.85 3.23 -5.49
C SER A 144 -15.58 2.99 -4.67
N GLN A 145 -15.09 4.05 -4.01
CA GLN A 145 -14.05 3.99 -2.97
C GLN A 145 -14.40 5.01 -1.89
N PHE A 146 -14.61 4.55 -0.66
CA PHE A 146 -15.17 5.39 0.40
C PHE A 146 -14.33 5.47 1.67
N GLU A 147 -13.34 4.63 1.84
CA GLU A 147 -12.44 4.79 2.97
C GLU A 147 -11.60 6.07 2.76
N THR A 148 -11.55 6.96 3.73
CA THR A 148 -12.04 6.83 5.12
C THR A 148 -13.50 7.28 5.32
N ALA A 149 -13.98 8.33 4.64
CA ALA A 149 -15.31 8.93 4.81
C ALA A 149 -15.76 9.63 3.52
N ASP A 150 -15.80 8.89 2.40
CA ASP A 150 -16.21 9.35 1.08
C ASP A 150 -17.54 8.74 0.60
N ALA A 151 -18.25 7.98 1.45
CA ALA A 151 -19.60 7.51 1.17
C ALA A 151 -20.57 8.69 0.92
N LYS A 152 -20.37 9.80 1.61
CA LYS A 152 -21.07 11.06 1.40
C LYS A 152 -20.97 11.65 -0.02
N ARG A 153 -20.04 11.19 -0.86
CA ARG A 153 -19.93 11.56 -2.28
C ARG A 153 -20.92 10.81 -3.17
N MET A 154 -21.52 9.73 -2.66
CA MET A 154 -22.49 8.92 -3.40
C MET A 154 -23.90 9.04 -2.80
N PHE A 155 -24.03 9.11 -1.49
CA PHE A 155 -25.32 9.16 -0.82
C PHE A 155 -25.25 9.93 0.51
N ALA A 156 -26.36 10.51 0.95
CA ALA A 156 -26.42 11.21 2.23
C ALA A 156 -26.31 10.22 3.38
N CYS A 157 -25.35 10.42 4.31
CA CYS A 157 -25.10 9.50 5.41
C CYS A 157 -24.47 10.20 6.62
N PHE A 158 -24.44 9.49 7.74
CA PHE A 158 -23.61 9.84 8.89
C PHE A 158 -22.26 9.14 8.72
N ASP A 159 -21.34 9.79 8.06
CA ASP A 159 -20.13 9.17 7.50
C ASP A 159 -19.02 9.03 8.55
N GLN A 160 -19.15 8.00 9.39
CA GLN A 160 -18.19 7.64 10.44
C GLN A 160 -18.29 6.14 10.75
N PRO A 161 -17.20 5.50 11.21
CA PRO A 161 -17.13 4.05 11.30
C PRO A 161 -18.02 3.43 12.37
N ASP A 162 -18.36 4.14 13.45
CA ASP A 162 -19.13 3.64 14.60
C ASP A 162 -20.64 3.86 14.52
N LEU A 163 -21.15 4.39 13.39
CA LEU A 163 -22.58 4.44 13.09
C LEU A 163 -22.97 3.39 12.07
N LYS A 164 -22.74 2.10 12.41
CA LYS A 164 -23.12 0.96 11.58
C LYS A 164 -24.63 0.86 11.37
N ALA A 165 -25.03 0.50 10.16
CA ALA A 165 -26.41 0.30 9.74
C ALA A 165 -26.54 -0.86 8.74
N THR A 166 -27.77 -1.22 8.39
CA THR A 166 -28.08 -2.04 7.22
C THR A 166 -28.30 -1.16 5.99
N PHE A 167 -28.06 -1.69 4.79
CA PHE A 167 -28.19 -0.97 3.54
C PHE A 167 -29.06 -1.74 2.56
N ASP A 168 -30.06 -1.05 2.00
CA ASP A 168 -30.84 -1.47 0.84
C ASP A 168 -30.39 -0.61 -0.36
N VAL A 169 -29.85 -1.24 -1.39
CA VAL A 169 -29.29 -0.54 -2.56
C VAL A 169 -30.14 -0.87 -3.79
N HIS A 170 -30.65 0.18 -4.44
CA HIS A 170 -31.42 0.10 -5.68
C HIS A 170 -30.74 0.93 -6.74
N VAL A 171 -30.46 0.36 -7.91
CA VAL A 171 -29.72 1.04 -8.98
C VAL A 171 -30.46 0.93 -10.30
N THR A 172 -30.59 2.05 -10.99
CA THR A 172 -30.96 2.12 -12.41
C THR A 172 -29.69 2.37 -13.22
N SER A 173 -29.41 1.49 -14.20
CA SER A 173 -28.22 1.54 -15.05
C SER A 173 -28.59 1.29 -16.51
N PRO A 174 -27.69 1.50 -17.47
CA PRO A 174 -27.80 0.94 -18.81
C PRO A 174 -28.09 -0.56 -18.76
N ALA A 175 -28.97 -1.04 -19.64
CA ALA A 175 -29.51 -2.40 -19.55
C ALA A 175 -28.50 -3.52 -19.80
N ASP A 176 -27.39 -3.21 -20.44
CA ASP A 176 -26.28 -4.13 -20.74
C ASP A 176 -25.16 -4.11 -19.68
N TRP A 177 -25.27 -3.26 -18.66
CA TRP A 177 -24.30 -3.20 -17.58
C TRP A 177 -24.55 -4.29 -16.55
N LYS A 178 -23.47 -4.80 -15.98
CA LYS A 178 -23.49 -5.51 -14.70
C LYS A 178 -23.42 -4.49 -13.59
N VAL A 179 -24.18 -4.72 -12.54
CA VAL A 179 -24.12 -3.91 -11.32
C VAL A 179 -23.89 -4.85 -10.15
N ILE A 180 -22.84 -4.57 -9.40
CA ILE A 180 -22.41 -5.35 -8.25
C ILE A 180 -22.39 -4.43 -7.02
N SER A 181 -22.87 -4.95 -5.88
CA SER A 181 -22.81 -4.28 -4.59
C SER A 181 -22.49 -5.31 -3.50
N ASN A 182 -22.52 -4.92 -2.25
CA ASN A 182 -22.16 -5.76 -1.09
C ASN A 182 -22.98 -7.08 -0.99
N SER A 183 -24.25 -7.05 -1.37
CA SER A 183 -25.17 -8.19 -1.28
C SER A 183 -25.58 -8.73 -2.64
N ALA A 184 -26.10 -9.94 -2.67
CA ALA A 184 -26.63 -10.55 -3.88
C ALA A 184 -27.89 -9.81 -4.39
N THR A 185 -28.08 -9.80 -5.72
CA THR A 185 -29.27 -9.24 -6.38
C THR A 185 -30.53 -10.04 -6.03
N VAL A 186 -31.67 -9.37 -5.89
CA VAL A 186 -32.98 -10.00 -5.70
C VAL A 186 -33.50 -10.49 -7.04
N GLU A 187 -33.79 -11.77 -7.18
CA GLU A 187 -34.17 -12.43 -8.43
C GLU A 187 -35.45 -11.89 -9.12
N THR A 188 -36.30 -11.17 -8.39
CA THR A 188 -37.64 -10.76 -8.88
C THR A 188 -37.61 -9.59 -9.85
N VAL A 189 -36.49 -8.94 -10.09
CA VAL A 189 -36.35 -7.71 -10.89
C VAL A 189 -35.91 -7.97 -12.32
N ALA A 190 -35.63 -9.21 -12.69
CA ALA A 190 -35.21 -9.61 -14.05
C ALA A 190 -36.20 -9.21 -15.18
N ALA A 191 -37.34 -8.67 -14.85
CA ALA A 191 -38.37 -8.21 -15.82
C ALA A 191 -38.19 -6.73 -16.27
N GLU A 192 -37.34 -5.93 -15.58
CA GLU A 192 -37.06 -4.54 -15.90
C GLU A 192 -35.59 -4.39 -16.25
N PRO A 193 -35.21 -4.39 -17.54
CA PRO A 193 -33.80 -4.23 -17.93
C PRO A 193 -33.21 -2.93 -17.36
N GLY A 194 -32.02 -3.04 -16.78
CA GLY A 194 -31.28 -1.94 -16.18
C GLY A 194 -31.68 -1.58 -14.74
N ARG A 195 -32.67 -2.29 -14.14
CA ARG A 195 -32.99 -2.09 -12.72
C ARG A 195 -32.38 -3.22 -11.86
N HIS A 196 -31.66 -2.82 -10.82
CA HIS A 196 -31.00 -3.74 -9.89
C HIS A 196 -31.45 -3.42 -8.46
N ILE A 197 -31.92 -4.45 -7.74
CA ILE A 197 -32.29 -4.38 -6.33
C ILE A 197 -31.48 -5.44 -5.61
N PHE A 198 -30.75 -5.04 -4.59
CA PHE A 198 -29.91 -5.94 -3.80
C PHE A 198 -30.62 -6.33 -2.51
N ARG A 199 -30.24 -7.49 -1.95
CA ARG A 199 -30.73 -7.89 -0.62
C ARG A 199 -30.15 -6.92 0.41
N THR A 200 -30.89 -6.66 1.47
CA THR A 200 -30.40 -5.89 2.62
C THR A 200 -29.08 -6.47 3.14
N THR A 201 -28.10 -5.62 3.37
CA THR A 201 -26.80 -6.04 3.89
C THR A 201 -26.89 -6.44 5.36
N PRO A 202 -25.96 -7.24 5.90
CA PRO A 202 -25.67 -7.22 7.32
C PRO A 202 -25.34 -5.81 7.80
N LYS A 203 -25.35 -5.61 9.12
CA LYS A 203 -24.96 -4.31 9.72
C LYS A 203 -23.47 -4.06 9.50
N MET A 204 -23.13 -2.93 8.86
CA MET A 204 -21.76 -2.55 8.53
C MET A 204 -21.57 -1.01 8.53
N SER A 205 -20.34 -0.54 8.47
CA SER A 205 -20.00 0.88 8.39
C SER A 205 -20.25 1.45 7.00
N THR A 206 -20.44 2.77 6.88
CA THR A 206 -20.69 3.47 5.60
C THR A 206 -19.55 3.31 4.60
N TYR A 207 -18.29 3.34 5.06
CA TYR A 207 -17.10 3.24 4.20
C TYR A 207 -16.97 1.90 3.47
N LEU A 208 -17.65 0.84 3.95
CA LEU A 208 -17.68 -0.49 3.35
C LEU A 208 -18.72 -0.68 2.25
N VAL A 209 -19.58 0.32 2.02
CA VAL A 209 -20.59 0.25 0.95
C VAL A 209 -19.90 0.27 -0.41
N ALA A 210 -20.29 -0.67 -1.28
CA ALA A 210 -19.70 -0.80 -2.60
C ALA A 210 -20.76 -0.68 -3.71
N LEU A 211 -20.36 -0.02 -4.80
CA LEU A 211 -21.05 -0.03 -6.07
C LEU A 211 -20.06 -0.12 -7.22
N ILE A 212 -20.17 -1.17 -8.02
CA ILE A 212 -19.39 -1.37 -9.21
C ILE A 212 -20.34 -1.59 -10.37
N ALA A 213 -20.18 -0.85 -11.49
CA ALA A 213 -21.08 -0.93 -12.62
C ALA A 213 -20.36 -0.76 -13.97
N GLY A 214 -20.80 -1.51 -14.98
CA GLY A 214 -20.25 -1.47 -16.33
C GLY A 214 -20.25 -2.83 -17.02
N PRO A 215 -19.72 -2.94 -18.23
CA PRO A 215 -19.67 -4.20 -18.98
C PRO A 215 -18.52 -5.10 -18.57
N TYR A 216 -18.39 -5.37 -17.25
CA TYR A 216 -17.34 -6.22 -16.70
C TYR A 216 -17.41 -7.68 -17.23
N ALA A 217 -16.26 -8.27 -17.54
CA ALA A 217 -16.10 -9.71 -17.71
C ALA A 217 -16.21 -10.41 -16.35
N GLU A 218 -16.72 -11.65 -16.33
CA GLU A 218 -17.08 -12.36 -15.10
C GLU A 218 -16.65 -13.82 -15.14
N TRP A 219 -16.12 -14.32 -14.03
CA TRP A 219 -15.86 -15.73 -13.73
C TRP A 219 -16.54 -16.05 -12.40
N THR A 220 -17.13 -17.24 -12.28
CA THR A 220 -17.86 -17.65 -11.09
C THR A 220 -17.37 -18.99 -10.58
N ASP A 221 -17.41 -19.18 -9.27
CA ASP A 221 -17.11 -20.44 -8.57
C ASP A 221 -17.94 -20.50 -7.27
N ASN A 222 -17.70 -21.49 -6.45
CA ASN A 222 -18.34 -21.63 -5.15
C ASN A 222 -17.35 -22.20 -4.14
N TYR A 223 -17.39 -21.71 -2.90
CA TYR A 223 -16.77 -22.32 -1.75
C TYR A 223 -17.85 -22.95 -0.89
N SER A 224 -17.59 -24.16 -0.33
CA SER A 224 -18.54 -24.89 0.52
C SER A 224 -17.82 -25.56 1.66
N ASP A 225 -18.33 -25.37 2.87
CA ASP A 225 -17.87 -26.08 4.07
C ASP A 225 -19.05 -26.41 5.01
N GLU A 226 -18.76 -26.72 6.28
CA GLU A 226 -19.78 -27.05 7.29
C GLU A 226 -20.70 -25.86 7.64
N HIS A 227 -20.29 -24.59 7.32
CA HIS A 227 -21.07 -23.37 7.56
C HIS A 227 -22.01 -23.03 6.40
N GLY A 228 -21.84 -23.65 5.23
CA GLY A 228 -22.69 -23.46 4.05
C GLY A 228 -21.92 -23.14 2.79
N ASP A 229 -22.65 -22.60 1.81
CA ASP A 229 -22.13 -22.24 0.51
C ASP A 229 -21.86 -20.73 0.43
N ILE A 230 -20.69 -20.34 -0.09
CA ILE A 230 -20.33 -18.96 -0.40
C ILE A 230 -20.13 -18.85 -1.90
N PRO A 231 -21.05 -18.21 -2.66
CA PRO A 231 -20.84 -17.88 -4.06
C PRO A 231 -19.62 -16.98 -4.23
N LEU A 232 -18.77 -17.29 -5.20
CA LEU A 232 -17.57 -16.57 -5.54
C LEU A 232 -17.69 -16.02 -6.96
N ALA A 233 -17.27 -14.76 -7.17
CA ALA A 233 -17.12 -14.21 -8.51
C ALA A 233 -15.84 -13.36 -8.62
N ILE A 234 -15.30 -13.28 -9.84
CA ILE A 234 -14.18 -12.40 -10.20
C ILE A 234 -14.62 -11.55 -11.38
N TYR A 235 -14.28 -10.28 -11.33
CA TYR A 235 -14.61 -9.32 -12.38
C TYR A 235 -13.38 -8.51 -12.79
N CYS A 236 -13.26 -8.20 -14.07
CA CYS A 236 -12.33 -7.17 -14.57
C CYS A 236 -12.91 -6.52 -15.82
N ARG A 237 -12.32 -5.42 -16.29
CA ARG A 237 -12.72 -4.80 -17.56
C ARG A 237 -12.68 -5.85 -18.69
N ALA A 238 -13.64 -5.77 -19.63
CA ALA A 238 -13.74 -6.73 -20.73
C ALA A 238 -12.44 -6.82 -21.56
N SER A 239 -11.78 -5.70 -21.78
CA SER A 239 -10.50 -5.61 -22.51
C SER A 239 -9.35 -6.40 -21.85
N LEU A 240 -9.39 -6.59 -20.51
CA LEU A 240 -8.40 -7.35 -19.73
C LEU A 240 -8.78 -8.83 -19.55
N GLY A 241 -9.99 -9.24 -19.93
CA GLY A 241 -10.52 -10.57 -19.64
C GLY A 241 -9.66 -11.73 -20.12
N GLN A 242 -8.96 -11.56 -21.24
CA GLN A 242 -8.04 -12.57 -21.80
C GLN A 242 -6.81 -12.84 -20.92
N HIS A 243 -6.50 -11.97 -19.96
CA HIS A 243 -5.34 -12.05 -19.05
C HIS A 243 -5.73 -12.50 -17.65
N MET A 244 -7.02 -12.71 -17.38
CA MET A 244 -7.49 -13.09 -16.05
C MET A 244 -7.09 -14.52 -15.70
N ASP A 245 -6.41 -14.67 -14.56
CA ASP A 245 -5.98 -15.96 -13.98
C ASP A 245 -6.97 -16.39 -12.86
N ALA A 246 -8.24 -16.62 -13.27
CA ALA A 246 -9.33 -16.87 -12.32
C ALA A 246 -9.14 -18.17 -11.53
N GLU A 247 -8.57 -19.22 -12.13
CA GLU A 247 -8.37 -20.52 -11.45
C GLU A 247 -7.43 -20.38 -10.24
N ARG A 248 -6.31 -19.67 -10.39
CA ARG A 248 -5.36 -19.42 -9.29
C ARG A 248 -6.01 -18.58 -8.21
N LEU A 249 -6.67 -17.46 -8.57
CA LEU A 249 -7.35 -16.59 -7.63
C LEU A 249 -8.43 -17.32 -6.83
N PHE A 250 -9.27 -18.15 -7.47
CA PHE A 250 -10.25 -18.97 -6.74
C PHE A 250 -9.59 -20.00 -5.83
N THR A 251 -8.45 -20.58 -6.23
CA THR A 251 -7.71 -21.53 -5.41
C THR A 251 -7.20 -20.84 -4.13
N GLU A 252 -6.54 -19.69 -4.27
CA GLU A 252 -6.02 -18.90 -3.15
C GLU A 252 -7.16 -18.43 -2.23
N THR A 253 -8.28 -17.97 -2.81
CA THR A 253 -9.49 -17.58 -2.07
C THR A 253 -10.06 -18.72 -1.22
N LYS A 254 -10.18 -19.94 -1.78
CA LYS A 254 -10.69 -21.10 -1.05
C LYS A 254 -9.74 -21.54 0.07
N GLN A 255 -8.43 -21.47 -0.17
CA GLN A 255 -7.41 -21.72 0.85
C GLN A 255 -7.52 -20.71 2.01
N GLY A 256 -7.81 -19.44 1.69
CA GLY A 256 -8.08 -18.40 2.68
C GLY A 256 -9.30 -18.72 3.54
N PHE A 257 -10.44 -19.06 2.95
CA PHE A 257 -11.64 -19.45 3.69
C PHE A 257 -11.40 -20.67 4.60
N ASP A 258 -10.75 -21.72 4.11
CA ASP A 258 -10.39 -22.89 4.90
C ASP A 258 -9.55 -22.52 6.13
N PHE A 259 -8.59 -21.60 5.95
CA PHE A 259 -7.71 -21.13 7.02
C PHE A 259 -8.46 -20.27 8.03
N TYR A 260 -9.19 -19.24 7.59
CA TYR A 260 -9.84 -18.27 8.48
C TYR A 260 -11.02 -18.91 9.24
N HIS A 261 -11.87 -19.72 8.60
CA HIS A 261 -12.94 -20.42 9.29
C HIS A 261 -12.40 -21.33 10.40
N ARG A 262 -11.34 -22.10 10.13
CA ARG A 262 -10.70 -22.97 11.11
C ARG A 262 -10.10 -22.19 12.29
N ASN A 263 -9.44 -21.05 12.02
CA ASN A 263 -8.68 -20.33 13.03
C ASN A 263 -9.50 -19.30 13.80
N PHE A 264 -10.41 -18.59 13.15
CA PHE A 264 -11.22 -17.53 13.76
C PHE A 264 -12.51 -18.05 14.43
N GLY A 265 -12.97 -19.24 14.08
CA GLY A 265 -14.12 -19.90 14.73
C GLY A 265 -15.45 -19.14 14.55
N THR A 266 -15.49 -18.15 13.68
CA THR A 266 -16.68 -17.38 13.30
C THR A 266 -16.82 -17.50 11.79
N PRO A 267 -17.96 -17.96 11.26
CA PRO A 267 -18.15 -18.11 9.82
C PRO A 267 -18.21 -16.75 9.13
N TYR A 268 -17.87 -16.72 7.84
CA TYR A 268 -18.02 -15.56 6.99
C TYR A 268 -19.46 -15.02 6.98
N ALA A 269 -19.63 -13.73 7.15
CA ALA A 269 -20.93 -13.14 7.49
C ALA A 269 -21.67 -12.47 6.32
N PHE A 270 -21.02 -12.26 5.15
CA PHE A 270 -21.53 -11.36 4.09
C PHE A 270 -22.14 -12.07 2.88
N GLY A 271 -22.32 -13.39 2.96
CA GLY A 271 -23.16 -14.18 2.06
C GLY A 271 -22.54 -14.55 0.71
N LYS A 272 -21.86 -13.65 0.03
CA LYS A 272 -21.09 -13.87 -1.22
C LYS A 272 -19.72 -13.21 -1.11
N TYR A 273 -18.77 -13.59 -1.96
CA TYR A 273 -17.45 -12.99 -1.99
C TYR A 273 -17.03 -12.71 -3.43
N ASP A 274 -17.16 -11.46 -3.86
CA ASP A 274 -16.80 -10.98 -5.19
C ASP A 274 -15.45 -10.25 -5.13
N GLN A 275 -14.61 -10.47 -6.13
CA GLN A 275 -13.32 -9.83 -6.34
C GLN A 275 -13.35 -9.02 -7.62
N LEU A 276 -13.17 -7.71 -7.54
CA LEU A 276 -13.38 -6.78 -8.65
C LEU A 276 -12.10 -6.00 -8.94
N PHE A 277 -11.45 -6.33 -10.05
CA PHE A 277 -10.24 -5.65 -10.52
C PHE A 277 -10.63 -4.42 -11.31
N VAL A 278 -10.43 -3.24 -10.70
CA VAL A 278 -10.97 -1.97 -11.18
C VAL A 278 -9.89 -1.04 -11.71
N PRO A 279 -10.20 -0.19 -12.71
CA PRO A 279 -9.23 0.71 -13.34
C PRO A 279 -8.89 1.91 -12.44
N GLU A 280 -7.67 2.41 -12.55
CA GLU A 280 -7.21 3.65 -11.90
C GLU A 280 -7.39 3.67 -10.37
N PHE A 281 -7.33 2.49 -9.74
CA PHE A 281 -7.46 2.36 -8.30
C PHE A 281 -6.22 2.91 -7.59
N ASN A 282 -6.41 3.69 -6.52
CA ASN A 282 -5.32 4.37 -5.82
C ASN A 282 -4.54 3.48 -4.87
N ALA A 283 -5.21 2.47 -4.28
CA ALA A 283 -4.63 1.51 -3.34
C ALA A 283 -4.32 0.16 -4.01
N GLY A 284 -3.80 -0.80 -3.26
CA GLY A 284 -3.63 -2.18 -3.70
C GLY A 284 -4.98 -2.89 -3.82
N ALA A 285 -5.83 -2.73 -2.78
CA ALA A 285 -7.19 -3.25 -2.74
C ALA A 285 -8.01 -2.50 -1.67
N MET A 286 -9.27 -2.90 -1.48
CA MET A 286 -10.20 -2.38 -0.48
C MET A 286 -11.21 -3.46 -0.09
N GLU A 287 -11.40 -3.63 1.20
CA GLU A 287 -12.18 -4.67 1.85
C GLU A 287 -13.70 -4.49 1.80
N ASN A 288 -14.28 -3.81 0.85
CA ASN A 288 -15.74 -3.64 0.78
C ASN A 288 -16.46 -4.97 1.02
N ALA A 289 -17.26 -5.06 2.07
CA ALA A 289 -17.88 -6.31 2.53
C ALA A 289 -18.63 -7.05 1.40
N GLY A 290 -18.16 -8.25 1.05
CA GLY A 290 -18.75 -9.08 -0.01
C GLY A 290 -18.51 -8.60 -1.45
N ALA A 291 -17.78 -7.51 -1.68
CA ALA A 291 -17.48 -6.94 -3.00
C ALA A 291 -16.13 -6.23 -3.01
N VAL A 292 -15.06 -6.98 -2.77
CA VAL A 292 -13.68 -6.51 -2.61
C VAL A 292 -13.14 -5.95 -3.91
N THR A 293 -12.64 -4.72 -3.89
CA THR A 293 -12.02 -4.10 -5.07
C THR A 293 -10.50 -4.23 -5.03
N PHE A 294 -9.90 -4.50 -6.19
CA PHE A 294 -8.47 -4.67 -6.38
C PHE A 294 -7.95 -3.78 -7.50
N LEU A 295 -6.71 -3.34 -7.39
CA LEU A 295 -5.99 -2.70 -8.47
C LEU A 295 -5.90 -3.63 -9.68
N GLU A 296 -6.35 -3.17 -10.85
CA GLU A 296 -6.33 -3.99 -12.07
C GLU A 296 -4.94 -4.41 -12.56
N ASP A 297 -3.86 -3.76 -12.08
CA ASP A 297 -2.49 -4.16 -12.38
C ASP A 297 -2.13 -5.56 -11.82
N TYR A 298 -2.96 -6.14 -10.94
CA TYR A 298 -2.89 -7.55 -10.54
C TYR A 298 -3.43 -8.52 -11.61
N VAL A 299 -4.06 -8.05 -12.67
CA VAL A 299 -4.37 -8.82 -13.87
C VAL A 299 -3.15 -8.74 -14.80
N PHE A 300 -2.23 -9.67 -14.65
CA PHE A 300 -0.92 -9.62 -15.32
C PHE A 300 -1.06 -9.89 -16.82
N ARG A 301 -0.84 -8.88 -17.65
CA ARG A 301 -0.90 -8.97 -19.11
C ARG A 301 0.42 -9.42 -19.77
N SER A 302 1.49 -9.45 -19.01
CA SER A 302 2.85 -9.83 -19.40
C SER A 302 3.44 -10.80 -18.39
N LYS A 303 4.61 -11.36 -18.69
CA LYS A 303 5.32 -12.24 -17.77
C LYS A 303 5.77 -11.45 -16.54
N VAL A 304 5.36 -11.91 -15.36
CA VAL A 304 5.82 -11.40 -14.07
C VAL A 304 6.57 -12.50 -13.30
N THR A 305 7.31 -12.10 -12.28
CA THR A 305 8.00 -13.05 -11.40
C THR A 305 7.05 -13.72 -10.42
N ARG A 306 7.47 -14.85 -9.82
CA ARG A 306 6.73 -15.52 -8.74
C ARG A 306 6.41 -14.55 -7.57
N ALA A 307 7.31 -13.59 -7.28
CA ALA A 307 7.07 -12.57 -6.25
C ALA A 307 5.83 -11.71 -6.52
N SER A 308 5.48 -11.46 -7.78
CA SER A 308 4.25 -10.72 -8.12
C SER A 308 2.99 -11.54 -7.82
N TYR A 309 3.01 -12.85 -8.10
CA TYR A 309 1.92 -13.75 -7.73
C TYR A 309 1.79 -13.89 -6.22
N GLU A 310 2.91 -14.01 -5.51
CA GLU A 310 2.96 -14.06 -4.05
C GLU A 310 2.37 -12.79 -3.44
N ARG A 311 2.71 -11.60 -3.97
CA ARG A 311 2.15 -10.32 -3.53
C ARG A 311 0.65 -10.25 -3.79
N ARG A 312 0.16 -10.69 -4.96
CA ARG A 312 -1.27 -10.73 -5.28
C ARG A 312 -2.02 -11.66 -4.31
N ALA A 313 -1.49 -12.85 -4.06
CA ALA A 313 -2.09 -13.80 -3.12
C ALA A 313 -2.13 -13.22 -1.69
N GLU A 314 -1.06 -12.55 -1.26
CA GLU A 314 -1.03 -11.87 0.04
C GLU A 314 -2.11 -10.79 0.12
N THR A 315 -2.28 -9.96 -0.92
CA THR A 315 -3.33 -8.94 -0.98
C THR A 315 -4.72 -9.57 -0.94
N VAL A 316 -4.99 -10.64 -1.71
CA VAL A 316 -6.29 -11.36 -1.66
C VAL A 316 -6.59 -11.86 -0.24
N LEU A 317 -5.60 -12.42 0.45
CA LEU A 317 -5.76 -12.93 1.81
C LEU A 317 -5.87 -11.81 2.86
N HIS A 318 -5.24 -10.66 2.61
CA HIS A 318 -5.34 -9.45 3.44
C HIS A 318 -6.78 -8.91 3.41
N GLU A 319 -7.32 -8.67 2.22
CA GLU A 319 -8.70 -8.20 2.07
C GLU A 319 -9.73 -9.21 2.61
N MET A 320 -9.43 -10.50 2.50
CA MET A 320 -10.29 -11.52 3.09
C MET A 320 -10.24 -11.51 4.63
N ALA A 321 -9.09 -11.25 5.23
CA ALA A 321 -8.97 -11.14 6.69
C ALA A 321 -9.78 -9.97 7.25
N HIS A 322 -9.91 -8.89 6.51
CA HIS A 322 -10.75 -7.75 6.86
C HIS A 322 -12.22 -8.10 7.04
N MET A 323 -12.71 -9.17 6.42
CA MET A 323 -14.09 -9.63 6.63
C MET A 323 -14.39 -9.92 8.11
N TRP A 324 -13.35 -10.17 8.92
CA TRP A 324 -13.42 -10.30 10.37
C TRP A 324 -12.85 -9.06 11.08
N PHE A 325 -11.68 -8.58 10.65
CA PHE A 325 -11.00 -7.40 11.21
C PHE A 325 -11.32 -6.17 10.36
N GLY A 326 -12.30 -5.38 10.71
CA GLY A 326 -12.75 -4.21 9.97
C GLY A 326 -14.23 -4.27 9.61
N ASP A 327 -14.71 -5.37 9.01
CA ASP A 327 -16.08 -5.51 8.54
C ASP A 327 -17.00 -6.05 9.63
N LEU A 328 -16.73 -7.25 10.14
CA LEU A 328 -17.51 -7.84 11.22
C LEU A 328 -17.36 -7.05 12.52
N VAL A 329 -16.12 -6.79 12.91
CA VAL A 329 -15.77 -5.95 14.08
C VAL A 329 -14.96 -4.78 13.57
N THR A 330 -15.47 -3.54 13.78
CA THR A 330 -14.86 -2.32 13.27
C THR A 330 -14.36 -1.45 14.45
N MET A 331 -13.26 -0.74 14.27
CA MET A 331 -12.84 0.27 15.25
C MET A 331 -13.93 1.33 15.47
N ARG A 332 -13.93 1.96 16.64
CA ARG A 332 -14.86 3.07 16.94
C ARG A 332 -14.46 4.37 16.25
N TRP A 333 -13.16 4.62 16.20
CA TRP A 333 -12.56 5.76 15.52
C TRP A 333 -11.20 5.37 14.94
N TRP A 334 -10.70 6.17 14.09
CA TRP A 334 -9.48 5.95 13.31
C TRP A 334 -8.17 5.90 14.13
N ASP A 335 -8.22 6.22 15.44
CA ASP A 335 -7.10 5.96 16.36
C ASP A 335 -6.69 4.49 16.39
N ASP A 336 -7.67 3.62 16.22
CA ASP A 336 -7.54 2.17 16.23
C ASP A 336 -7.59 1.54 14.81
N LEU A 337 -7.27 2.30 13.75
CA LEU A 337 -7.16 1.80 12.37
C LEU A 337 -6.26 0.55 12.29
N TRP A 338 -5.22 0.49 13.08
CA TRP A 338 -4.31 -0.65 13.16
C TRP A 338 -5.00 -1.96 13.58
N LEU A 339 -6.13 -1.93 14.29
CA LEU A 339 -6.94 -3.13 14.59
C LEU A 339 -7.45 -3.82 13.32
N ASN A 340 -7.66 -3.07 12.25
CA ASN A 340 -8.00 -3.61 10.95
C ASN A 340 -6.71 -3.99 10.23
N GLU A 341 -5.83 -3.06 9.96
CA GLU A 341 -4.72 -3.16 9.03
C GLU A 341 -3.56 -4.04 9.51
N SER A 342 -3.13 -3.87 10.76
CA SER A 342 -2.07 -4.70 11.33
C SER A 342 -2.49 -6.16 11.43
N PHE A 343 -3.75 -6.41 11.83
CA PHE A 343 -4.27 -7.76 11.95
C PHE A 343 -4.50 -8.42 10.60
N ALA A 344 -5.04 -7.70 9.61
CA ALA A 344 -5.19 -8.22 8.26
C ALA A 344 -3.81 -8.56 7.65
N THR A 345 -2.81 -7.70 7.80
CA THR A 345 -1.45 -7.96 7.34
C THR A 345 -0.81 -9.16 8.05
N PHE A 346 -0.96 -9.29 9.37
CA PHE A 346 -0.46 -10.45 10.11
C PHE A 346 -1.17 -11.74 9.67
N ALA A 347 -2.50 -11.71 9.62
CA ALA A 347 -3.32 -12.88 9.31
C ALA A 347 -3.12 -13.36 7.86
N SER A 348 -2.95 -12.45 6.89
CA SER A 348 -2.68 -12.78 5.50
C SER A 348 -1.35 -13.52 5.34
N VAL A 349 -0.28 -13.04 5.97
CA VAL A 349 1.05 -13.69 5.91
C VAL A 349 1.02 -15.06 6.61
N LEU A 350 0.34 -15.17 7.77
CA LEU A 350 0.17 -16.45 8.46
C LEU A 350 -0.62 -17.44 7.60
N CYS A 351 -1.74 -17.01 7.03
CA CYS A 351 -2.53 -17.81 6.11
C CYS A 351 -1.73 -18.25 4.88
N GLN A 352 -1.04 -17.31 4.26
CA GLN A 352 -0.22 -17.57 3.07
C GLN A 352 0.85 -18.61 3.34
N SER A 353 1.56 -18.51 4.48
CA SER A 353 2.63 -19.43 4.85
C SER A 353 2.14 -20.83 5.20
N GLU A 354 0.92 -20.97 5.77
CA GLU A 354 0.40 -22.25 6.25
C GLU A 354 -0.56 -22.95 5.29
N ALA A 355 -1.26 -22.20 4.44
CA ALA A 355 -2.37 -22.73 3.63
C ALA A 355 -2.13 -22.66 2.12
N THR A 356 -1.09 -21.97 1.64
CA THR A 356 -0.82 -21.79 0.22
C THR A 356 0.53 -22.40 -0.22
N GLU A 357 0.83 -22.28 -1.50
CA GLU A 357 2.14 -22.67 -2.04
C GLU A 357 3.30 -21.76 -1.62
N TYR A 358 3.03 -20.60 -1.00
CA TYR A 358 4.01 -19.57 -0.63
C TYR A 358 4.51 -19.76 0.81
N THR A 359 5.08 -20.93 1.09
CA THR A 359 5.52 -21.33 2.45
C THR A 359 6.61 -20.44 3.05
N ASN A 360 7.30 -19.63 2.22
CA ASN A 360 8.33 -18.66 2.65
C ASN A 360 7.76 -17.24 2.87
N ALA A 361 6.44 -17.08 3.03
CA ALA A 361 5.81 -15.76 3.17
C ALA A 361 6.40 -14.90 4.30
N TRP A 362 6.88 -15.50 5.40
CA TRP A 362 7.58 -14.77 6.46
C TRP A 362 8.94 -14.21 6.02
N THR A 363 9.61 -14.83 5.03
CA THR A 363 10.82 -14.27 4.41
C THR A 363 10.47 -13.03 3.60
N THR A 364 9.40 -13.09 2.81
CA THR A 364 8.88 -11.94 2.06
C THR A 364 8.43 -10.83 2.99
N PHE A 365 7.74 -11.13 4.09
CA PHE A 365 7.35 -10.16 5.12
C PHE A 365 8.58 -9.44 5.71
N ALA A 366 9.63 -10.17 6.11
CA ALA A 366 10.86 -9.58 6.62
C ALA A 366 11.57 -8.70 5.58
N ASN A 367 11.51 -9.10 4.30
CA ASN A 367 12.15 -8.39 3.20
C ASN A 367 11.40 -7.12 2.76
N VAL A 368 10.07 -7.17 2.67
CA VAL A 368 9.24 -6.10 2.10
C VAL A 368 8.59 -5.27 3.20
N GLU A 369 7.73 -5.88 4.01
CA GLU A 369 6.90 -5.18 4.98
C GLU A 369 7.74 -4.57 6.11
N LYS A 370 8.62 -5.33 6.73
CA LYS A 370 9.50 -4.78 7.78
C LYS A 370 10.46 -3.71 7.26
N SER A 371 10.93 -3.82 6.02
CA SER A 371 11.74 -2.76 5.40
C SER A 371 10.94 -1.46 5.21
N TRP A 372 9.65 -1.55 4.91
CA TRP A 372 8.76 -0.40 4.86
C TRP A 372 8.57 0.21 6.25
N ALA A 373 8.27 -0.64 7.24
CA ALA A 373 8.14 -0.21 8.64
C ALA A 373 9.42 0.49 9.15
N TYR A 374 10.60 -0.10 8.92
CA TYR A 374 11.87 0.50 9.35
C TYR A 374 12.12 1.86 8.73
N ARG A 375 11.78 2.02 7.44
CA ARG A 375 11.92 3.31 6.76
C ARG A 375 11.01 4.36 7.39
N GLN A 376 9.75 4.03 7.64
CA GLN A 376 8.74 4.93 8.19
C GLN A 376 9.04 5.29 9.65
N ASP A 377 9.35 4.28 10.48
CA ASP A 377 9.54 4.45 11.93
C ASP A 377 10.86 5.16 12.29
N GLN A 378 11.75 5.37 11.32
CA GLN A 378 12.99 6.16 11.48
C GLN A 378 12.86 7.60 10.98
N LEU A 379 11.66 8.02 10.56
CA LEU A 379 11.38 9.40 10.15
C LEU A 379 11.02 10.27 11.36
N PRO A 380 11.26 11.59 11.28
CA PRO A 380 10.80 12.53 12.33
C PRO A 380 9.28 12.57 12.49
N SER A 381 8.54 12.11 11.49
CA SER A 381 7.07 12.00 11.45
C SER A 381 6.55 10.70 12.05
N THR A 382 7.41 9.84 12.61
CA THR A 382 6.97 8.58 13.21
C THR A 382 5.93 8.81 14.29
N HIS A 383 5.02 7.87 14.44
CA HIS A 383 3.93 7.90 15.41
C HIS A 383 3.79 6.52 16.08
N PRO A 384 3.09 6.42 17.23
CA PRO A 384 2.72 5.14 17.80
C PRO A 384 1.83 4.32 16.85
N ILE A 385 1.80 3.01 17.02
CA ILE A 385 0.86 2.14 16.27
C ILE A 385 -0.58 2.57 16.59
N ALA A 386 -0.93 2.70 17.88
CA ALA A 386 -2.17 3.34 18.31
C ALA A 386 -1.95 4.88 18.26
N ALA A 387 -2.27 5.48 17.14
CA ALA A 387 -2.03 6.89 16.86
C ALA A 387 -3.08 7.79 17.51
N ASP A 388 -2.78 9.07 17.71
CA ASP A 388 -3.77 10.09 18.09
C ASP A 388 -4.30 10.75 16.81
N ILE A 389 -5.53 10.43 16.44
CA ILE A 389 -6.18 10.89 15.20
C ILE A 389 -7.28 11.90 15.56
N PRO A 390 -7.01 13.21 15.51
CA PRO A 390 -7.99 14.22 15.87
C PRO A 390 -9.10 14.43 14.83
N ASP A 391 -8.84 14.11 13.57
CA ASP A 391 -9.75 14.37 12.46
C ASP A 391 -9.42 13.49 11.22
N LEU A 392 -10.28 13.55 10.19
CA LEU A 392 -10.12 12.74 8.97
C LEU A 392 -8.87 13.12 8.16
N ALA A 393 -8.46 14.39 8.14
CA ALA A 393 -7.25 14.79 7.43
C ALA A 393 -5.98 14.20 8.06
N ALA A 394 -6.00 13.92 9.36
CA ALA A 394 -4.89 13.26 10.04
C ALA A 394 -4.82 11.76 9.71
N VAL A 395 -5.95 11.08 9.53
CA VAL A 395 -5.94 9.65 9.18
C VAL A 395 -5.44 9.40 7.77
N GLU A 396 -5.74 10.27 6.80
CA GLU A 396 -5.33 10.13 5.40
C GLU A 396 -3.81 9.95 5.20
N VAL A 397 -2.99 10.49 6.09
CA VAL A 397 -1.54 10.33 6.05
C VAL A 397 -1.01 9.24 6.99
N ASN A 398 -1.91 8.45 7.58
CA ASN A 398 -1.60 7.38 8.54
C ASN A 398 -1.72 5.97 7.96
N PHE A 399 -2.08 5.84 6.69
CA PHE A 399 -1.98 4.59 5.93
C PHE A 399 -0.51 4.35 5.56
N ASP A 400 0.29 3.96 6.53
CA ASP A 400 1.74 3.90 6.40
C ASP A 400 2.35 2.61 6.97
N GLY A 401 3.66 2.45 6.83
CA GLY A 401 4.39 1.27 7.30
C GLY A 401 4.31 1.02 8.80
N ILE A 402 3.84 1.99 9.61
CA ILE A 402 3.63 1.80 11.04
C ILE A 402 2.30 1.09 11.27
N THR A 403 1.23 1.61 10.70
CA THR A 403 -0.12 1.04 10.82
C THR A 403 -0.20 -0.38 10.26
N TYR A 404 0.43 -0.66 9.14
CA TYR A 404 0.42 -1.98 8.49
C TYR A 404 1.52 -2.90 9.03
N ALA A 405 2.76 -2.57 8.74
CA ALA A 405 3.88 -3.49 8.82
C ALA A 405 4.56 -3.56 10.19
N LYS A 406 4.76 -2.41 10.89
CA LYS A 406 5.22 -2.40 12.29
C LYS A 406 4.19 -3.11 13.17
N GLY A 407 2.91 -2.77 13.01
CA GLY A 407 1.84 -3.39 13.78
C GLY A 407 1.77 -4.91 13.58
N ALA A 408 1.81 -5.39 12.33
CA ALA A 408 1.84 -6.83 12.05
C ALA A 408 3.09 -7.54 12.62
N SER A 409 4.26 -6.87 12.58
CA SER A 409 5.48 -7.41 13.20
C SER A 409 5.37 -7.49 14.74
N VAL A 410 4.71 -6.52 15.35
CA VAL A 410 4.43 -6.51 16.80
C VAL A 410 3.40 -7.58 17.16
N LEU A 411 2.41 -7.85 16.31
CA LEU A 411 1.49 -8.98 16.50
C LEU A 411 2.21 -10.33 16.38
N LYS A 412 3.15 -10.48 15.43
CA LYS A 412 3.99 -11.68 15.35
C LYS A 412 4.78 -11.91 16.63
N GLN A 413 5.35 -10.83 17.20
CA GLN A 413 6.02 -10.90 18.50
C GLN A 413 5.05 -11.27 19.63
N LEU A 414 3.83 -10.69 19.64
CA LEU A 414 2.83 -11.05 20.63
C LEU A 414 2.49 -12.55 20.59
N VAL A 415 2.34 -13.10 19.38
CA VAL A 415 2.16 -14.56 19.19
C VAL A 415 3.34 -15.34 19.74
N ALA A 416 4.59 -14.92 19.47
CA ALA A 416 5.76 -15.56 20.05
C ALA A 416 5.81 -15.47 21.59
N TYR A 417 5.24 -14.40 22.14
CA TYR A 417 5.22 -14.13 23.58
C TYR A 417 4.10 -14.90 24.33
N VAL A 418 2.88 -14.99 23.77
CA VAL A 418 1.73 -15.63 24.45
C VAL A 418 1.45 -17.05 23.94
N GLY A 419 1.94 -17.42 22.76
CA GLY A 419 1.64 -18.65 22.05
C GLY A 419 0.50 -18.51 21.04
N LEU A 420 0.58 -19.22 19.91
CA LEU A 420 -0.41 -19.13 18.83
C LEU A 420 -1.81 -19.58 19.26
N ASP A 421 -1.93 -20.72 19.94
CA ASP A 421 -3.24 -21.23 20.37
C ASP A 421 -3.98 -20.30 21.35
N PRO A 422 -3.36 -19.76 22.41
CA PRO A 422 -3.98 -18.73 23.24
C PRO A 422 -4.33 -17.45 22.45
N PHE A 423 -3.48 -17.01 21.52
CA PHE A 423 -3.75 -15.85 20.69
C PHE A 423 -5.01 -16.07 19.84
N LEU A 424 -5.10 -17.16 19.10
CA LEU A 424 -6.27 -17.49 18.28
C LEU A 424 -7.53 -17.71 19.13
N SER A 425 -7.39 -18.26 20.36
CA SER A 425 -8.52 -18.38 21.28
C SER A 425 -9.07 -17.03 21.72
N GLY A 426 -8.18 -16.05 21.97
CA GLY A 426 -8.58 -14.68 22.30
C GLY A 426 -9.30 -13.99 21.14
N LEU A 427 -8.82 -14.21 19.90
CA LEU A 427 -9.49 -13.68 18.71
C LEU A 427 -10.90 -14.25 18.52
N ARG A 428 -11.11 -15.55 18.77
CA ARG A 428 -12.44 -16.16 18.70
C ARG A 428 -13.41 -15.56 19.73
N ASP A 429 -12.94 -15.28 20.93
CA ASP A 429 -13.73 -14.59 21.94
C ASP A 429 -14.05 -13.15 21.49
N TYR A 430 -13.07 -12.41 20.98
CA TYR A 430 -13.21 -11.05 20.46
C TYR A 430 -14.25 -10.95 19.33
N PHE A 431 -14.16 -11.79 18.29
CA PHE A 431 -15.15 -11.80 17.21
C PHE A 431 -16.54 -12.16 17.67
N ARG A 432 -16.68 -13.15 18.55
CA ARG A 432 -17.99 -13.55 19.09
C ARG A 432 -18.63 -12.42 19.89
N ASP A 433 -17.84 -11.74 20.72
CA ASP A 433 -18.37 -10.77 21.70
C ASP A 433 -18.67 -9.42 21.03
N HIS A 434 -18.04 -9.09 19.87
CA HIS A 434 -18.19 -7.82 19.15
C HIS A 434 -18.73 -7.94 17.72
N ALA A 435 -19.25 -9.12 17.31
CA ALA A 435 -19.76 -9.34 15.94
C ALA A 435 -20.82 -8.27 15.56
N PHE A 436 -20.64 -7.65 14.38
CA PHE A 436 -21.47 -6.56 13.84
C PHE A 436 -21.48 -5.25 14.67
N ASP A 437 -20.54 -5.11 15.58
CA ASP A 437 -20.40 -3.94 16.46
C ASP A 437 -19.00 -3.31 16.29
N ASN A 438 -18.74 -2.29 17.09
CA ASN A 438 -17.46 -1.60 17.14
C ASN A 438 -16.70 -1.99 18.41
N ALA A 439 -15.38 -2.07 18.29
CA ALA A 439 -14.49 -2.39 19.39
C ALA A 439 -13.31 -1.40 19.46
N THR A 440 -12.60 -1.44 20.59
CA THR A 440 -11.39 -0.67 20.86
C THR A 440 -10.21 -1.63 21.07
N PHE A 441 -9.02 -1.05 21.09
CA PHE A 441 -7.82 -1.80 21.49
C PHE A 441 -7.97 -2.49 22.85
N ASP A 442 -8.56 -1.83 23.83
CA ASP A 442 -8.69 -2.39 25.19
C ASP A 442 -9.62 -3.63 25.20
N ASP A 443 -10.64 -3.69 24.33
CA ASP A 443 -11.52 -4.85 24.17
C ASP A 443 -10.73 -6.08 23.66
N LEU A 444 -9.88 -5.87 22.66
CA LEU A 444 -9.03 -6.93 22.13
C LEU A 444 -7.98 -7.38 23.15
N LEU A 445 -7.27 -6.44 23.77
CA LEU A 445 -6.25 -6.74 24.78
C LEU A 445 -6.83 -7.58 25.91
N GLY A 446 -8.01 -7.21 26.40
CA GLY A 446 -8.72 -7.96 27.45
C GLY A 446 -9.06 -9.40 27.05
N ALA A 447 -9.44 -9.63 25.79
CA ALA A 447 -9.68 -10.97 25.26
C ALA A 447 -8.38 -11.82 25.21
N LEU A 448 -7.26 -11.20 24.80
CA LEU A 448 -5.95 -11.85 24.74
C LEU A 448 -5.35 -12.11 26.14
N GLU A 449 -5.53 -11.22 27.10
CA GLU A 449 -5.13 -11.45 28.49
C GLU A 449 -5.88 -12.63 29.10
N LYS A 450 -7.20 -12.69 28.91
CA LYS A 450 -8.04 -13.78 29.40
C LYS A 450 -7.64 -15.13 28.81
N SER A 451 -7.36 -15.20 27.52
CA SER A 451 -7.01 -16.45 26.83
C SER A 451 -5.58 -16.92 27.13
N SER A 452 -4.63 -16.00 27.25
CA SER A 452 -3.21 -16.31 27.50
C SER A 452 -2.88 -16.46 29.00
N GLY A 453 -3.69 -15.89 29.87
CA GLY A 453 -3.40 -15.81 31.31
C GLY A 453 -2.22 -14.90 31.66
N ARG A 454 -1.79 -14.03 30.72
CA ARG A 454 -0.72 -13.03 30.91
C ARG A 454 -1.32 -11.63 31.04
N ASP A 455 -0.73 -10.81 31.89
CA ASP A 455 -0.97 -9.36 31.91
C ASP A 455 -0.23 -8.74 30.71
N LEU A 456 -0.97 -8.10 29.82
CA LEU A 456 -0.44 -7.48 28.60
C LEU A 456 -0.48 -5.94 28.66
N SER A 457 -0.89 -5.34 29.76
CA SER A 457 -1.04 -3.88 29.90
C SER A 457 0.28 -3.13 29.70
N ASP A 458 1.38 -3.61 30.32
CA ASP A 458 2.72 -3.05 30.13
C ASP A 458 3.24 -3.31 28.72
N TRP A 459 3.01 -4.49 28.18
CA TRP A 459 3.36 -4.84 26.80
C TRP A 459 2.66 -3.92 25.80
N GLY A 460 1.35 -3.72 25.94
CA GLY A 460 0.56 -2.83 25.09
C GLY A 460 1.06 -1.38 25.15
N THR A 461 1.40 -0.89 26.34
CA THR A 461 1.96 0.45 26.49
C THR A 461 3.32 0.58 25.80
N GLN A 462 4.23 -0.40 25.97
CA GLN A 462 5.57 -0.35 25.38
C GLN A 462 5.54 -0.43 23.86
N TRP A 463 4.70 -1.28 23.27
CA TRP A 463 4.72 -1.56 21.85
C TRP A 463 3.77 -0.72 21.03
N LEU A 464 2.60 -0.39 21.55
CA LEU A 464 1.55 0.27 20.76
C LEU A 464 1.49 1.78 21.00
N LYS A 465 1.97 2.27 22.16
CA LYS A 465 1.87 3.70 22.52
C LYS A 465 3.22 4.44 22.48
N THR A 466 4.27 3.81 21.94
CA THR A 466 5.60 4.42 21.81
C THR A 466 6.11 4.34 20.36
N THR A 467 7.04 5.24 20.00
CA THR A 467 7.57 5.40 18.65
C THR A 467 8.97 4.80 18.50
N GLY A 468 9.43 4.68 17.27
CA GLY A 468 10.78 4.27 16.93
C GLY A 468 11.05 2.78 17.15
N LEU A 469 12.24 2.37 16.79
CA LEU A 469 12.69 0.99 16.92
C LEU A 469 13.94 0.85 17.79
N ASN A 470 14.03 -0.27 18.51
CA ASN A 470 15.23 -0.63 19.25
C ASN A 470 16.27 -1.24 18.33
N ILE A 471 17.54 -1.08 18.65
CA ILE A 471 18.64 -1.79 17.99
C ILE A 471 19.09 -2.90 18.94
N LEU A 472 19.14 -4.15 18.42
CA LEU A 472 19.67 -5.29 19.14
C LEU A 472 21.00 -5.72 18.52
N ARG A 473 22.00 -5.97 19.39
CA ARG A 473 23.33 -6.44 18.98
C ARG A 473 23.92 -7.41 19.99
N PRO A 474 24.77 -8.37 19.56
CA PRO A 474 25.47 -9.25 20.47
C PRO A 474 26.71 -8.56 21.07
N GLU A 475 27.00 -8.83 22.33
CA GLU A 475 28.26 -8.54 23.00
C GLU A 475 28.73 -9.82 23.71
N PHE A 476 29.97 -10.26 23.46
CA PHE A 476 30.43 -11.53 24.01
C PHE A 476 31.97 -11.55 24.20
N ASP A 477 32.40 -12.47 25.04
CA ASP A 477 33.82 -12.86 25.20
C ASP A 477 33.94 -14.34 24.92
N VAL A 478 35.09 -14.75 24.32
CA VAL A 478 35.41 -16.15 24.02
C VAL A 478 36.72 -16.57 24.70
N ASP A 479 36.81 -17.84 25.04
CA ASP A 479 38.06 -18.45 25.53
C ASP A 479 39.01 -18.81 24.39
N ALA A 480 40.18 -19.45 24.75
CA ALA A 480 41.19 -19.86 23.79
C ALA A 480 40.71 -20.96 22.84
N ASP A 481 39.66 -21.69 23.19
CA ASP A 481 39.04 -22.74 22.37
C ASP A 481 37.90 -22.19 21.52
N GLY A 482 37.65 -20.86 21.50
CA GLY A 482 36.59 -20.19 20.73
C GLY A 482 35.18 -20.35 21.31
N LYS A 483 35.06 -20.73 22.60
CA LYS A 483 33.77 -20.88 23.28
C LYS A 483 33.39 -19.62 24.05
N PHE A 484 32.13 -19.27 24.04
CA PHE A 484 31.64 -18.14 24.80
C PHE A 484 31.91 -18.31 26.30
N THR A 485 32.55 -17.33 26.91
CA THR A 485 32.68 -17.20 28.36
C THR A 485 31.62 -16.25 28.91
N ARG A 486 31.11 -15.33 28.10
CA ARG A 486 30.01 -14.44 28.34
C ARG A 486 29.27 -14.16 27.03
N PHE A 487 27.96 -14.10 27.08
CA PHE A 487 27.14 -13.62 25.96
C PHE A 487 25.99 -12.72 26.49
N THR A 488 25.85 -11.54 25.91
CA THR A 488 24.84 -10.54 26.28
C THR A 488 24.20 -9.97 25.03
N VAL A 489 22.89 -9.84 25.01
CA VAL A 489 22.18 -9.03 24.03
C VAL A 489 22.12 -7.60 24.56
N LEU A 490 22.66 -6.67 23.78
CA LEU A 490 22.55 -5.24 24.07
C LEU A 490 21.35 -4.67 23.32
N GLN A 491 20.56 -3.87 24.04
CA GLN A 491 19.44 -3.14 23.49
C GLN A 491 19.72 -1.65 23.57
N SER A 492 19.66 -0.93 22.44
CA SER A 492 19.64 0.54 22.43
C SER A 492 18.19 1.02 22.59
N GLY A 493 18.01 2.16 23.27
CA GLY A 493 16.69 2.78 23.41
C GLY A 493 16.06 3.10 22.05
N ALA A 494 14.74 3.08 21.98
CA ALA A 494 13.98 3.31 20.76
C ALA A 494 14.21 4.72 20.20
N ALA A 495 14.46 4.83 18.92
CA ALA A 495 14.68 6.09 18.23
C ALA A 495 14.12 6.04 16.78
N PRO A 496 13.53 7.18 16.32
CA PRO A 496 13.13 8.40 17.05
C PRO A 496 12.09 8.08 18.15
N GLY A 497 12.26 8.66 19.35
CA GLY A 497 11.39 8.39 20.49
C GLY A 497 12.00 8.93 21.78
N ALA A 498 11.44 8.57 22.93
CA ALA A 498 11.96 8.96 24.21
C ALA A 498 13.09 8.04 24.74
N GLY A 499 13.52 7.07 23.92
CA GLY A 499 14.63 6.17 24.25
C GLY A 499 14.20 4.96 25.09
N GLU A 500 12.97 4.51 24.92
CA GLU A 500 12.40 3.36 25.66
C GLU A 500 13.15 2.06 25.33
N HIS A 501 13.45 1.28 26.36
CA HIS A 501 13.77 -0.13 26.24
C HIS A 501 12.48 -0.93 26.33
N ARG A 502 12.34 -1.95 25.48
CA ARG A 502 11.14 -2.80 25.38
C ARG A 502 11.47 -4.23 25.70
N VAL A 503 10.48 -4.98 26.18
CA VAL A 503 10.57 -6.44 26.26
C VAL A 503 10.48 -7.04 24.86
N HIS A 504 11.43 -7.92 24.50
CA HIS A 504 11.40 -8.63 23.22
C HIS A 504 11.42 -10.14 23.46
N ARG A 505 10.70 -10.87 22.60
CA ARG A 505 10.88 -12.32 22.45
C ARG A 505 11.76 -12.57 21.23
N ILE A 506 12.92 -13.18 21.40
CA ILE A 506 13.87 -13.41 20.31
C ILE A 506 14.41 -14.84 20.31
N ALA A 507 14.99 -15.25 19.19
CA ALA A 507 15.94 -16.35 19.12
C ALA A 507 17.35 -15.80 18.80
N VAL A 508 18.37 -16.39 19.40
CA VAL A 508 19.77 -16.18 19.00
C VAL A 508 20.25 -17.44 18.29
N GLY A 509 20.66 -17.28 17.03
CA GLY A 509 21.26 -18.31 16.18
C GLY A 509 22.78 -18.22 16.13
N VAL A 510 23.46 -19.35 16.28
CA VAL A 510 24.90 -19.49 16.00
C VAL A 510 25.05 -20.38 14.78
N TYR A 511 25.76 -19.90 13.78
CA TYR A 511 25.95 -20.57 12.49
C TYR A 511 27.43 -20.92 12.31
N ASP A 512 27.67 -22.10 11.78
CA ASP A 512 29.03 -22.55 11.48
C ASP A 512 29.07 -23.37 10.19
N ASP A 513 30.29 -23.57 9.68
CA ASP A 513 30.52 -24.32 8.45
C ASP A 513 30.17 -25.81 8.63
N ARG A 514 29.34 -26.30 7.72
CA ARG A 514 29.11 -27.74 7.52
C ARG A 514 29.12 -28.00 6.01
N ASP A 515 30.12 -28.69 5.58
CA ASP A 515 30.27 -29.05 4.16
C ASP A 515 30.19 -27.86 3.19
N GLY A 516 30.77 -26.71 3.59
CA GLY A 516 30.76 -25.47 2.80
C GLY A 516 29.50 -24.62 2.90
N LYS A 517 28.53 -24.98 3.75
CA LYS A 517 27.33 -24.18 4.04
C LYS A 517 27.41 -23.64 5.47
N LEU A 518 26.86 -22.44 5.67
CA LEU A 518 26.61 -21.86 6.99
C LEU A 518 25.27 -22.35 7.51
N VAL A 519 25.32 -23.32 8.44
CA VAL A 519 24.13 -23.92 9.03
C VAL A 519 24.01 -23.53 10.49
N ARG A 520 22.79 -23.43 11.01
CA ARG A 520 22.52 -23.11 12.41
C ARG A 520 22.89 -24.30 13.29
N THR A 521 23.95 -24.16 14.10
CA THR A 521 24.44 -25.19 15.01
C THR A 521 23.85 -25.09 16.41
N LYS A 522 23.39 -23.88 16.80
CA LYS A 522 22.73 -23.63 18.09
C LYS A 522 21.65 -22.58 17.93
N ARG A 523 20.53 -22.79 18.61
CA ARG A 523 19.44 -21.83 18.76
C ARG A 523 19.08 -21.69 20.23
N VAL A 524 18.98 -20.48 20.72
CA VAL A 524 18.50 -20.16 22.06
C VAL A 524 17.37 -19.15 21.94
N GLU A 525 16.20 -19.46 22.48
CA GLU A 525 15.05 -18.58 22.52
C GLU A 525 14.89 -18.02 23.94
N LEU A 526 14.70 -16.70 24.04
CA LEU A 526 14.66 -16.02 25.32
C LEU A 526 13.82 -14.74 25.25
N ASP A 527 13.43 -14.26 26.43
CA ASP A 527 12.92 -12.90 26.60
C ASP A 527 14.09 -11.94 26.87
N VAL A 528 14.17 -10.86 26.10
CA VAL A 528 15.07 -9.73 26.35
C VAL A 528 14.33 -8.74 27.23
N ASP A 529 14.94 -8.39 28.37
CA ASP A 529 14.34 -7.45 29.32
C ASP A 529 14.26 -6.02 28.74
N ALA A 530 13.35 -5.21 29.27
CA ALA A 530 13.25 -3.77 28.97
C ALA A 530 14.40 -2.98 29.62
N THR A 531 15.64 -3.42 29.37
CA THR A 531 16.88 -2.85 29.89
C THR A 531 17.95 -2.82 28.80
N GLU A 532 19.05 -2.11 29.05
CA GLU A 532 20.17 -2.03 28.08
C GLU A 532 20.85 -3.39 27.84
N ARG A 533 20.79 -4.34 28.80
CA ARG A 533 21.60 -5.57 28.78
C ARG A 533 20.77 -6.75 29.29
N THR A 534 20.80 -7.85 28.50
CA THR A 534 20.23 -9.14 28.89
C THR A 534 21.28 -10.24 28.67
N ASP A 535 21.67 -10.94 29.72
CA ASP A 535 22.65 -12.03 29.62
C ASP A 535 21.98 -13.31 29.09
N VAL A 536 22.69 -14.01 28.18
CA VAL A 536 22.26 -15.28 27.58
C VAL A 536 23.16 -16.39 28.08
N THR A 537 22.84 -16.89 29.25
CA THR A 537 23.70 -17.89 29.98
C THR A 537 23.74 -19.23 29.25
N GLU A 538 22.73 -19.57 28.47
CA GLU A 538 22.61 -20.80 27.68
C GLU A 538 23.63 -20.90 26.53
N LEU A 539 24.26 -19.79 26.16
CA LEU A 539 25.32 -19.75 25.17
C LEU A 539 26.73 -19.91 25.80
N VAL A 540 26.86 -19.77 27.13
CA VAL A 540 28.17 -19.97 27.78
C VAL A 540 28.65 -21.41 27.59
N GLY A 541 29.89 -21.57 27.08
CA GLY A 541 30.52 -22.87 26.73
C GLY A 541 30.17 -23.36 25.32
N VAL A 542 29.30 -22.67 24.56
CA VAL A 542 29.01 -22.97 23.15
C VAL A 542 30.09 -22.36 22.27
N GLU A 543 30.50 -23.08 21.21
CA GLU A 543 31.40 -22.55 20.18
C GLU A 543 30.77 -21.37 19.45
N ARG A 544 31.58 -20.30 19.23
CA ARG A 544 31.10 -19.08 18.58
C ARG A 544 30.60 -19.29 17.14
N GLY A 545 31.16 -20.27 16.43
CA GLY A 545 30.91 -20.42 14.99
C GLY A 545 31.41 -19.22 14.16
N GLN A 546 30.87 -19.05 12.95
CA GLN A 546 31.28 -18.00 12.02
C GLN A 546 30.30 -16.82 11.98
N LEU A 547 29.01 -17.06 12.20
CA LEU A 547 27.97 -16.03 12.18
C LEU A 547 27.08 -16.14 13.41
N ILE A 548 26.81 -15.02 14.05
CA ILE A 548 25.85 -14.89 15.13
C ILE A 548 24.71 -13.99 14.64
N LEU A 549 23.47 -14.48 14.75
CA LEU A 549 22.28 -13.75 14.37
C LEU A 549 21.36 -13.57 15.59
N VAL A 550 21.26 -12.35 16.08
CA VAL A 550 20.29 -11.96 17.10
C VAL A 550 18.93 -11.79 16.42
N ASN A 551 17.85 -12.17 17.05
CA ASN A 551 16.50 -12.23 16.47
C ASN A 551 16.43 -13.18 15.23
N ASP A 552 17.18 -14.26 15.27
CA ASP A 552 17.01 -15.38 14.34
C ASP A 552 15.54 -15.86 14.38
N ASP A 553 14.95 -16.33 13.27
CA ASP A 553 13.52 -16.61 13.07
C ASP A 553 12.61 -15.35 13.04
N ASP A 554 13.16 -14.15 13.19
CA ASP A 554 12.43 -12.88 13.07
C ASP A 554 11.22 -12.76 14.02
N LEU A 555 11.40 -13.08 15.29
CA LEU A 555 10.31 -13.12 16.28
C LEU A 555 9.88 -11.74 16.78
N THR A 556 10.72 -10.69 16.64
CA THR A 556 10.42 -9.34 17.15
C THR A 556 10.64 -8.25 16.11
N TYR A 557 10.13 -7.07 16.40
CA TYR A 557 10.37 -5.84 15.65
C TYR A 557 11.59 -5.09 16.23
N CYS A 558 12.72 -5.13 15.54
CA CYS A 558 13.94 -4.43 15.92
C CYS A 558 14.90 -4.29 14.74
N SER A 559 15.79 -3.32 14.77
CA SER A 559 16.93 -3.24 13.87
C SER A 559 18.11 -4.05 14.41
N LEU A 560 18.71 -4.87 13.57
CA LEU A 560 19.81 -5.74 13.95
C LEU A 560 21.17 -5.10 13.68
N ARG A 561 22.15 -5.44 14.52
CA ARG A 561 23.58 -5.19 14.22
C ARG A 561 24.34 -6.49 14.34
N LEU A 562 25.12 -6.77 13.31
CA LEU A 562 26.07 -7.88 13.32
C LEU A 562 27.33 -7.46 14.08
N ASP A 563 27.95 -8.38 14.80
CA ASP A 563 29.31 -8.18 15.29
C ASP A 563 30.32 -8.16 14.13
N PRO A 564 31.51 -7.57 14.31
CA PRO A 564 32.46 -7.38 13.20
C PRO A 564 32.86 -8.67 12.46
N ASP A 565 33.01 -9.78 13.17
CA ASP A 565 33.40 -11.04 12.54
C ASP A 565 32.23 -11.68 11.80
N SER A 566 31.00 -11.59 12.33
CA SER A 566 29.78 -12.00 11.65
C SER A 566 29.52 -11.17 10.40
N LEU A 567 29.77 -9.85 10.43
CA LEU A 567 29.69 -8.99 9.26
C LEU A 567 30.73 -9.39 8.20
N ALA A 568 31.98 -9.67 8.60
CA ALA A 568 33.01 -10.13 7.69
C ALA A 568 32.64 -11.48 7.03
N ALA A 569 32.13 -12.43 7.83
CA ALA A 569 31.63 -13.71 7.32
C ALA A 569 30.46 -13.53 6.35
N ALA A 570 29.52 -12.62 6.65
CA ALA A 570 28.42 -12.29 5.75
C ALA A 570 28.91 -11.72 4.42
N ILE A 571 29.87 -10.79 4.44
CA ILE A 571 30.44 -10.19 3.23
C ILE A 571 31.07 -11.24 2.31
N GLU A 572 31.67 -12.27 2.87
CA GLU A 572 32.35 -13.34 2.11
C GLU A 572 31.41 -14.48 1.73
N ARG A 573 30.42 -14.81 2.58
CA ARG A 573 29.73 -16.11 2.57
C ARG A 573 28.20 -16.03 2.68
N ILE A 574 27.58 -14.88 2.40
CA ILE A 574 26.11 -14.73 2.56
C ILE A 574 25.33 -15.76 1.73
N GLY A 575 25.80 -16.12 0.54
CA GLY A 575 25.22 -17.16 -0.30
C GLY A 575 25.36 -18.59 0.24
N ASP A 576 26.17 -18.80 1.28
CA ASP A 576 26.31 -20.09 1.94
C ASP A 576 25.30 -20.29 3.08
N ILE A 577 24.59 -19.25 3.52
CA ILE A 577 23.49 -19.38 4.47
C ILE A 577 22.35 -20.10 3.76
N GLU A 578 22.05 -21.32 4.18
CA GLU A 578 21.16 -22.22 3.46
C GLU A 578 19.69 -21.76 3.55
N GLU A 579 19.25 -21.39 4.74
CA GLU A 579 17.86 -20.99 4.99
C GLU A 579 17.59 -19.55 4.49
N PRO A 580 16.47 -19.31 3.76
CA PRO A 580 16.17 -17.98 3.20
C PRO A 580 15.95 -16.90 4.25
N LEU A 581 15.19 -17.18 5.32
CA LEU A 581 14.84 -16.18 6.33
C LEU A 581 16.07 -15.63 7.06
N PRO A 582 16.98 -16.44 7.65
CA PRO A 582 18.22 -15.94 8.25
C PRO A 582 19.09 -15.16 7.26
N ARG A 583 19.19 -15.61 6.01
CA ARG A 583 19.92 -14.89 4.95
C ARG A 583 19.31 -13.52 4.70
N THR A 584 17.98 -13.43 4.62
CA THR A 584 17.25 -12.17 4.46
C THR A 584 17.43 -11.22 5.65
N LEU A 585 17.50 -11.73 6.88
CA LEU A 585 17.79 -10.91 8.06
C LEU A 585 19.21 -10.34 8.02
N VAL A 586 20.18 -11.09 7.51
CA VAL A 586 21.54 -10.58 7.31
C VAL A 586 21.58 -9.49 6.24
N TRP A 587 20.88 -9.67 5.11
CA TRP A 587 20.71 -8.63 4.10
C TRP A 587 20.08 -7.36 4.68
N SER A 588 19.02 -7.51 5.45
CA SER A 588 18.31 -6.40 6.10
C SER A 588 19.21 -5.66 7.11
N ALA A 589 19.99 -6.39 7.90
CA ALA A 589 20.95 -5.79 8.84
C ALA A 589 22.01 -4.94 8.10
N ALA A 590 22.59 -5.47 7.02
CA ALA A 590 23.57 -4.74 6.20
C ALA A 590 22.95 -3.48 5.57
N TRP A 591 21.70 -3.57 5.08
CA TRP A 591 20.99 -2.42 4.54
C TRP A 591 20.71 -1.34 5.58
N GLU A 592 20.22 -1.72 6.77
CA GLU A 592 19.97 -0.79 7.86
C GLU A 592 21.26 -0.12 8.36
N MET A 593 22.37 -0.87 8.45
CA MET A 593 23.68 -0.29 8.75
C MET A 593 24.13 0.72 7.67
N THR A 594 23.82 0.46 6.40
CA THR A 594 24.12 1.40 5.30
C THR A 594 23.32 2.68 5.42
N ARG A 595 22.01 2.58 5.65
CA ARG A 595 21.12 3.72 5.82
C ARG A 595 21.47 4.60 7.03
N GLN A 596 22.09 4.00 8.06
CA GLN A 596 22.48 4.67 9.30
C GLN A 596 23.94 5.16 9.30
N ALA A 597 24.61 5.10 8.15
CA ALA A 597 26.03 5.47 8.01
C ALA A 597 26.96 4.67 8.94
N GLU A 598 26.69 3.36 9.12
CA GLU A 598 27.50 2.40 9.87
C GLU A 598 28.21 1.40 8.94
N LEU A 599 27.70 1.19 7.72
CA LEU A 599 28.30 0.46 6.61
C LEU A 599 28.41 1.40 5.40
N LYS A 600 29.56 1.41 4.72
CA LYS A 600 29.72 2.25 3.52
C LYS A 600 28.81 1.77 2.40
N ALA A 601 28.21 2.71 1.65
CA ALA A 601 27.33 2.37 0.53
C ALA A 601 28.05 1.52 -0.53
N ARG A 602 29.33 1.83 -0.83
CA ARG A 602 30.16 1.04 -1.75
C ARG A 602 30.39 -0.40 -1.28
N ASP A 603 30.52 -0.62 0.03
CA ASP A 603 30.71 -1.96 0.59
C ASP A 603 29.41 -2.76 0.53
N PHE A 604 28.25 -2.12 0.76
CA PHE A 604 26.95 -2.74 0.58
C PHE A 604 26.71 -3.14 -0.90
N VAL A 605 27.00 -2.23 -1.84
CA VAL A 605 26.88 -2.54 -3.28
C VAL A 605 27.78 -3.71 -3.67
N ALA A 606 29.03 -3.74 -3.17
CA ALA A 606 29.95 -4.85 -3.41
C ALA A 606 29.46 -6.17 -2.79
N LEU A 607 28.83 -6.12 -1.60
CA LEU A 607 28.19 -7.28 -0.98
C LEU A 607 27.06 -7.82 -1.86
N VAL A 608 26.16 -6.94 -2.33
CA VAL A 608 25.07 -7.32 -3.23
C VAL A 608 25.59 -7.92 -4.51
N GLN A 609 26.54 -7.28 -5.20
CA GLN A 609 27.12 -7.80 -6.46
C GLN A 609 27.74 -9.20 -6.33
N ARG A 610 28.34 -9.51 -5.17
CA ARG A 610 28.94 -10.83 -4.91
C ARG A 610 27.92 -11.88 -4.52
N GLY A 611 26.97 -11.54 -3.66
CA GLY A 611 26.08 -12.51 -3.02
C GLY A 611 24.78 -12.78 -3.75
N ILE A 612 24.28 -11.81 -4.55
CA ILE A 612 22.94 -11.86 -5.13
C ILE A 612 22.72 -13.02 -6.11
N GLY A 613 23.79 -13.47 -6.81
CA GLY A 613 23.69 -14.60 -7.73
C GLY A 613 23.40 -15.95 -7.06
N ALA A 614 23.59 -16.04 -5.75
CA ALA A 614 23.26 -17.22 -4.94
C ALA A 614 21.91 -17.10 -4.20
N GLU A 615 21.23 -15.94 -4.30
CA GLU A 615 19.94 -15.73 -3.66
C GLU A 615 18.85 -16.54 -4.37
N THR A 616 18.04 -17.28 -3.61
CA THR A 616 16.99 -18.17 -4.15
C THR A 616 15.63 -17.51 -4.25
N GLU A 617 15.36 -16.55 -3.37
CA GLU A 617 14.07 -15.86 -3.31
C GLU A 617 14.06 -14.66 -4.27
N VAL A 618 13.31 -14.74 -5.37
CA VAL A 618 13.29 -13.68 -6.39
C VAL A 618 12.79 -12.34 -5.83
N GLY A 619 11.90 -12.33 -4.87
CA GLY A 619 11.48 -11.10 -4.18
C GLY A 619 12.61 -10.43 -3.41
N VAL A 620 13.50 -11.22 -2.79
CA VAL A 620 14.71 -10.73 -2.13
C VAL A 620 15.70 -10.17 -3.16
N VAL A 621 15.88 -10.87 -4.29
CA VAL A 621 16.71 -10.39 -5.41
C VAL A 621 16.23 -9.02 -5.88
N GLN A 622 14.94 -8.86 -6.18
CA GLN A 622 14.36 -7.59 -6.65
C GLN A 622 14.57 -6.46 -5.63
N ARG A 623 14.38 -6.75 -4.35
CA ARG A 623 14.57 -5.77 -3.27
C ARG A 623 16.03 -5.33 -3.13
N LEU A 624 16.97 -6.27 -3.15
CA LEU A 624 18.40 -5.98 -3.07
C LEU A 624 18.88 -5.14 -4.25
N LEU A 625 18.40 -5.42 -5.45
CA LEU A 625 18.70 -4.62 -6.65
C LEU A 625 18.23 -3.18 -6.49
N MET A 626 17.01 -2.97 -6.00
CA MET A 626 16.48 -1.64 -5.72
C MET A 626 17.29 -0.93 -4.61
N GLN A 627 17.66 -1.63 -3.55
CA GLN A 627 18.47 -1.09 -2.45
C GLN A 627 19.87 -0.71 -2.94
N ALA A 628 20.51 -1.52 -3.79
CA ALA A 628 21.80 -1.21 -4.39
C ALA A 628 21.74 0.02 -5.29
N GLN A 629 20.69 0.15 -6.10
CA GLN A 629 20.45 1.37 -6.92
C GLN A 629 20.24 2.60 -6.02
N THR A 630 19.46 2.47 -4.94
CA THR A 630 19.29 3.54 -3.96
C THR A 630 20.61 3.91 -3.27
N ALA A 631 21.44 2.92 -2.92
CA ALA A 631 22.75 3.16 -2.34
C ALA A 631 23.66 3.94 -3.30
N LEU A 632 23.69 3.54 -4.57
CA LEU A 632 24.45 4.23 -5.62
C LEU A 632 23.97 5.66 -5.87
N HIS A 633 22.66 5.86 -5.94
CA HIS A 633 22.08 7.18 -6.23
C HIS A 633 22.19 8.13 -5.03
N SER A 634 21.85 7.64 -3.82
CA SER A 634 21.61 8.52 -2.68
C SER A 634 22.71 8.50 -1.63
N TYR A 635 23.37 7.35 -1.38
CA TYR A 635 24.22 7.16 -0.21
C TYR A 635 25.72 7.07 -0.54
N ALA A 636 26.08 6.66 -1.75
CA ALA A 636 27.47 6.62 -2.18
C ALA A 636 28.04 8.03 -2.46
N GLU A 637 29.36 8.18 -2.32
CA GLU A 637 30.07 9.37 -2.74
C GLU A 637 29.84 9.57 -4.25
N PRO A 638 29.33 10.78 -4.69
CA PRO A 638 28.87 10.97 -6.06
C PRO A 638 29.92 10.73 -7.16
N GLY A 639 31.18 11.12 -6.91
CA GLY A 639 32.29 10.91 -7.87
C GLY A 639 32.56 9.42 -8.07
N TRP A 640 32.72 8.66 -6.98
CA TRP A 640 32.89 7.22 -7.03
C TRP A 640 31.68 6.50 -7.66
N SER A 641 30.47 6.92 -7.27
CA SER A 641 29.25 6.31 -7.82
C SER A 641 29.17 6.46 -9.34
N LYS A 642 29.49 7.65 -9.86
CA LYS A 642 29.47 7.95 -11.29
C LYS A 642 30.59 7.23 -12.07
N GLU A 643 31.82 7.24 -11.54
CA GLU A 643 33.00 6.74 -12.24
C GLU A 643 33.17 5.21 -12.15
N HIS A 644 32.71 4.62 -11.07
CA HIS A 644 32.89 3.18 -10.76
C HIS A 644 31.58 2.47 -10.43
N GLY A 645 30.79 3.00 -9.48
CA GLY A 645 29.65 2.33 -8.89
C GLY A 645 28.61 1.90 -9.93
N TRP A 646 28.08 2.83 -10.71
CA TRP A 646 27.08 2.54 -11.73
C TRP A 646 27.62 1.69 -12.89
N PRO A 647 28.81 1.97 -13.48
CA PRO A 647 29.36 1.13 -14.55
C PRO A 647 29.58 -0.32 -14.11
N ASP A 648 30.15 -0.54 -12.93
CA ASP A 648 30.42 -1.90 -12.42
C ASP A 648 29.13 -2.63 -12.09
N PHE A 649 28.12 -1.92 -11.53
CA PHE A 649 26.83 -2.49 -11.19
C PHE A 649 26.04 -2.89 -12.45
N ALA A 650 25.98 -2.03 -13.46
CA ALA A 650 25.28 -2.32 -14.72
C ALA A 650 25.97 -3.49 -15.47
N ASN A 651 27.31 -3.52 -15.51
CA ASN A 651 28.04 -4.65 -16.06
C ASN A 651 27.69 -5.97 -15.33
N ARG A 652 27.69 -5.95 -14.00
CA ARG A 652 27.37 -7.15 -13.20
C ARG A 652 25.93 -7.61 -13.40
N LEU A 653 24.97 -6.70 -13.55
CA LEU A 653 23.58 -7.05 -13.86
C LEU A 653 23.47 -7.80 -15.19
N LEU A 654 24.16 -7.35 -16.22
CA LEU A 654 24.14 -8.03 -17.51
C LEU A 654 24.84 -9.40 -17.44
N GLU A 655 25.92 -9.54 -16.70
CA GLU A 655 26.56 -10.83 -16.43
C GLU A 655 25.60 -11.79 -15.72
N LEU A 656 24.97 -11.34 -14.62
CA LEU A 656 23.99 -12.12 -13.85
C LEU A 656 22.80 -12.55 -14.72
N ALA A 657 22.28 -11.65 -15.57
CA ALA A 657 21.21 -11.98 -16.50
C ALA A 657 21.60 -13.08 -17.50
N ARG A 658 22.87 -13.11 -17.93
CA ARG A 658 23.44 -14.15 -18.82
C ARG A 658 23.73 -15.45 -18.09
N GLU A 659 24.12 -15.38 -16.81
CA GLU A 659 24.42 -16.53 -15.95
C GLU A 659 23.13 -17.22 -15.44
N ALA A 660 22.06 -16.49 -15.34
CA ALA A 660 20.76 -16.99 -14.84
C ALA A 660 20.19 -18.06 -15.78
N GLU A 661 19.39 -18.97 -15.21
CA GLU A 661 18.65 -19.96 -15.99
C GLU A 661 17.78 -19.27 -17.07
N ALA A 662 17.86 -19.82 -18.29
CA ALA A 662 17.16 -19.24 -19.43
C ALA A 662 15.65 -19.13 -19.20
N GLY A 663 15.12 -17.91 -19.35
CA GLY A 663 13.71 -17.60 -19.11
C GLY A 663 13.26 -17.63 -17.65
N SER A 664 14.19 -17.69 -16.68
CA SER A 664 13.88 -17.65 -15.25
C SER A 664 13.43 -16.27 -14.77
N ASP A 665 12.81 -16.24 -13.59
CA ASP A 665 12.43 -15.01 -12.90
C ASP A 665 13.65 -14.16 -12.50
N HIS A 666 14.77 -14.82 -12.17
CA HIS A 666 16.03 -14.15 -11.87
C HIS A 666 16.57 -13.43 -13.10
N GLN A 667 16.55 -14.08 -14.29
CA GLN A 667 16.93 -13.44 -15.54
C GLN A 667 16.10 -12.18 -15.81
N LEU A 668 14.78 -12.27 -15.67
CA LEU A 668 13.85 -11.14 -15.83
C LEU A 668 14.15 -10.03 -14.81
N ALA A 669 14.38 -10.37 -13.54
CA ALA A 669 14.68 -9.40 -12.49
C ALA A 669 15.98 -8.63 -12.77
N PHE A 670 17.05 -9.32 -13.22
CA PHE A 670 18.32 -8.67 -13.58
C PHE A 670 18.20 -7.76 -14.80
N VAL A 671 17.45 -8.17 -15.84
CA VAL A 671 17.19 -7.34 -17.01
C VAL A 671 16.36 -6.11 -16.65
N ASN A 672 15.33 -6.27 -15.82
CA ASN A 672 14.53 -5.15 -15.33
C ASN A 672 15.37 -4.15 -14.51
N ALA A 673 16.28 -4.64 -13.67
CA ALA A 673 17.18 -3.79 -12.91
C ALA A 673 18.21 -3.09 -13.79
N LEU A 674 18.70 -3.75 -14.84
CA LEU A 674 19.59 -3.12 -15.83
C LEU A 674 18.91 -1.97 -16.56
N ALA A 675 17.65 -2.16 -16.99
CA ALA A 675 16.86 -1.10 -17.61
C ALA A 675 16.60 0.09 -16.65
N GLY A 676 16.58 -0.15 -15.35
CA GLY A 676 16.45 0.91 -14.31
C GLY A 676 17.78 1.51 -13.84
N ALA A 677 18.91 1.09 -14.37
CA ALA A 677 20.24 1.56 -13.96
C ALA A 677 20.70 2.79 -14.75
N GLN A 678 21.76 3.46 -14.27
CA GLN A 678 22.46 4.45 -15.07
C GLN A 678 23.29 3.73 -16.14
N LEU A 679 22.88 3.88 -17.41
CA LEU A 679 23.42 3.13 -18.54
C LEU A 679 24.65 3.83 -19.15
N SER A 680 25.62 3.04 -19.61
CA SER A 680 26.68 3.49 -20.55
C SER A 680 26.22 3.27 -21.99
N PRO A 681 26.87 3.88 -23.00
CA PRO A 681 26.53 3.66 -24.42
C PRO A 681 26.52 2.19 -24.83
N TRP A 682 27.39 1.37 -24.26
CA TRP A 682 27.38 -0.07 -24.53
C TRP A 682 26.12 -0.78 -24.00
N HIS A 683 25.65 -0.37 -22.82
CA HIS A 683 24.41 -0.93 -22.26
C HIS A 683 23.20 -0.49 -23.08
N THR A 684 23.17 0.76 -23.57
CA THR A 684 22.07 1.22 -24.43
C THR A 684 22.04 0.47 -25.75
N GLU A 685 23.20 0.12 -26.36
CA GLU A 685 23.29 -0.75 -27.52
C GLU A 685 22.67 -2.14 -27.25
N VAL A 686 22.96 -2.75 -26.09
CA VAL A 686 22.37 -4.05 -25.70
C VAL A 686 20.85 -3.94 -25.56
N LEU A 687 20.34 -2.88 -24.92
CA LEU A 687 18.88 -2.69 -24.77
C LEU A 687 18.21 -2.41 -26.13
N GLN A 688 18.86 -1.67 -27.02
CA GLN A 688 18.36 -1.42 -28.36
C GLN A 688 18.28 -2.75 -29.16
N GLU A 689 19.30 -3.59 -29.04
CA GLU A 689 19.32 -4.89 -29.71
C GLU A 689 18.22 -5.82 -29.19
N LEU A 690 17.87 -5.74 -27.87
CA LEU A 690 16.72 -6.45 -27.31
C LEU A 690 15.36 -5.99 -27.86
N LEU A 691 15.24 -4.71 -28.28
CA LEU A 691 14.02 -4.22 -28.92
C LEU A 691 13.89 -4.70 -30.38
N ASP A 692 15.01 -4.83 -31.08
CA ASP A 692 15.04 -5.00 -32.55
C ASP A 692 15.29 -6.44 -32.99
N ALA A 693 15.89 -7.27 -32.12
CA ALA A 693 16.35 -8.62 -32.45
C ALA A 693 15.94 -9.66 -31.38
N ALA A 694 16.23 -10.93 -31.67
CA ALA A 694 16.00 -12.00 -30.70
C ALA A 694 16.96 -11.89 -29.49
N PRO A 695 16.51 -12.11 -28.24
CA PRO A 695 17.35 -12.00 -27.03
C PRO A 695 18.63 -12.87 -27.03
N GLU A 696 18.64 -13.95 -27.79
CA GLU A 696 19.80 -14.81 -27.97
C GLU A 696 21.01 -14.06 -28.59
N THR A 697 20.76 -13.00 -29.37
CA THR A 697 21.82 -12.20 -30.02
C THR A 697 22.70 -11.47 -29.02
N VAL A 698 22.14 -11.10 -27.89
CA VAL A 698 22.85 -10.44 -26.74
C VAL A 698 23.20 -11.42 -25.61
N GLY A 699 22.98 -12.73 -25.83
CA GLY A 699 23.32 -13.79 -24.86
C GLY A 699 22.29 -13.95 -23.74
N LEU A 700 21.01 -13.66 -24.00
CA LEU A 700 19.89 -13.80 -23.07
C LEU A 700 18.86 -14.81 -23.57
N PRO A 701 19.21 -16.08 -23.77
CA PRO A 701 18.29 -17.09 -24.27
C PRO A 701 17.10 -17.28 -23.35
N GLY A 702 15.90 -17.51 -23.92
CA GLY A 702 14.68 -17.75 -23.15
C GLY A 702 14.03 -16.51 -22.54
N LEU A 703 14.66 -15.33 -22.58
CA LEU A 703 14.03 -14.09 -22.20
C LEU A 703 12.89 -13.78 -23.16
N VAL A 704 11.72 -13.44 -22.65
CA VAL A 704 10.58 -13.00 -23.45
C VAL A 704 10.49 -11.48 -23.38
N VAL A 705 10.69 -10.81 -24.50
CA VAL A 705 10.50 -9.35 -24.61
C VAL A 705 9.05 -9.09 -24.98
N ASP A 706 8.19 -9.18 -23.96
CA ASP A 706 6.76 -8.91 -24.08
C ASP A 706 6.44 -7.40 -24.02
N THR A 707 5.16 -7.05 -24.01
CA THR A 707 4.71 -5.64 -24.05
C THR A 707 5.26 -4.81 -22.91
N ASP A 708 5.25 -5.31 -21.67
CA ASP A 708 5.69 -4.52 -20.53
C ASP A 708 7.21 -4.41 -20.43
N LEU A 709 7.95 -5.48 -20.79
CA LEU A 709 9.40 -5.40 -20.90
C LEU A 709 9.81 -4.44 -22.04
N ARG A 710 9.12 -4.47 -23.20
CA ARG A 710 9.36 -3.50 -24.28
C ARG A 710 9.22 -2.06 -23.79
N TRP A 711 8.13 -1.73 -23.11
CA TRP A 711 7.93 -0.41 -22.54
C TRP A 711 9.04 -0.01 -21.55
N ARG A 712 9.51 -0.95 -20.77
CA ARG A 712 10.62 -0.72 -19.83
C ARG A 712 11.92 -0.40 -20.59
N LEU A 713 12.22 -1.13 -21.65
CA LEU A 713 13.38 -0.86 -22.50
C LEU A 713 13.26 0.49 -23.21
N VAL A 714 12.10 0.82 -23.77
CA VAL A 714 11.82 2.12 -24.42
C VAL A 714 12.01 3.27 -23.42
N THR A 715 11.48 3.14 -22.20
CA THR A 715 11.64 4.15 -21.14
C THR A 715 13.11 4.34 -20.75
N ALA A 716 13.87 3.24 -20.62
CA ALA A 716 15.29 3.29 -20.30
C ALA A 716 16.09 4.01 -21.39
N LEU A 717 15.85 3.70 -22.65
CA LEU A 717 16.51 4.32 -23.81
C LEU A 717 16.11 5.78 -23.99
N ALA A 718 14.84 6.12 -23.77
CA ALA A 718 14.37 7.51 -23.79
C ALA A 718 15.04 8.34 -22.68
N GLY A 719 15.18 7.77 -21.48
CA GLY A 719 15.88 8.39 -20.35
C GLY A 719 17.39 8.58 -20.59
N ALA A 720 18.00 7.67 -21.34
CA ALA A 720 19.38 7.78 -21.78
C ALA A 720 19.59 8.77 -22.97
N GLY A 721 18.51 9.25 -23.58
CA GLY A 721 18.56 10.16 -24.75
C GLY A 721 18.84 9.46 -26.06
N GLU A 722 18.55 8.16 -26.19
CA GLU A 722 18.72 7.36 -27.42
C GLU A 722 17.44 7.29 -28.26
N ILE A 723 16.28 7.53 -27.65
CA ILE A 723 14.96 7.53 -28.29
C ILE A 723 14.34 8.91 -28.14
N ASP A 724 13.80 9.45 -29.26
CA ASP A 724 13.14 10.77 -29.33
C ASP A 724 13.97 11.88 -28.65
N ALA A 725 15.28 11.88 -28.99
CA ALA A 725 16.30 12.70 -28.32
C ALA A 725 16.15 14.20 -28.60
N ASP A 726 15.49 14.57 -29.70
CA ASP A 726 15.39 15.96 -30.17
C ASP A 726 13.98 16.55 -30.01
N GLY A 727 13.85 17.66 -29.31
CA GLY A 727 12.60 18.40 -29.19
C GLY A 727 11.58 17.73 -28.26
N ILE A 728 10.31 18.13 -28.41
CA ILE A 728 9.21 17.61 -27.56
C ILE A 728 8.39 16.50 -28.25
N GLU A 729 8.57 16.34 -29.56
CA GLU A 729 7.88 15.29 -30.33
C GLU A 729 8.36 13.91 -29.95
N THR A 730 7.50 12.91 -30.07
CA THR A 730 7.71 11.52 -29.59
C THR A 730 7.39 10.45 -30.65
N PRO A 731 7.94 10.56 -31.88
CA PRO A 731 7.53 9.68 -32.97
C PRO A 731 7.78 8.18 -32.71
N PHE A 732 8.85 7.82 -31.99
CA PHE A 732 9.12 6.42 -31.64
C PHE A 732 8.17 5.94 -30.55
N ILE A 733 7.99 6.74 -29.49
CA ILE A 733 7.09 6.43 -28.37
C ILE A 733 5.65 6.35 -28.87
N ASP A 734 5.22 7.25 -29.75
CA ASP A 734 3.89 7.25 -30.36
C ASP A 734 3.64 5.96 -31.17
N ALA A 735 4.63 5.53 -31.95
CA ALA A 735 4.56 4.27 -32.69
C ALA A 735 4.48 3.04 -31.77
N GLU A 736 5.12 3.08 -30.60
CA GLU A 736 5.00 2.01 -29.60
C GLU A 736 3.63 2.06 -28.90
N ALA A 737 3.07 3.26 -28.64
CA ALA A 737 1.71 3.43 -28.13
C ALA A 737 0.63 2.92 -29.11
N GLU A 738 0.86 3.06 -30.44
CA GLU A 738 -0.02 2.46 -31.46
C GLU A 738 0.00 0.92 -31.42
N ARG A 739 1.09 0.30 -30.95
CA ARG A 739 1.17 -1.16 -30.74
C ARG A 739 0.45 -1.63 -29.50
N ASP A 740 0.35 -0.76 -28.50
CA ASP A 740 -0.31 -1.02 -27.21
C ASP A 740 -1.37 0.06 -26.94
N PRO A 741 -2.50 0.04 -27.67
CA PRO A 741 -3.55 1.06 -27.55
C PRO A 741 -4.44 0.85 -26.32
N THR A 742 -3.83 0.49 -25.19
CA THR A 742 -4.51 0.24 -23.91
C THR A 742 -4.26 1.39 -22.94
N ALA A 743 -5.05 1.47 -21.86
CA ALA A 743 -4.81 2.42 -20.77
C ALA A 743 -3.39 2.29 -20.19
N ALA A 744 -2.89 1.06 -20.01
CA ALA A 744 -1.53 0.81 -19.57
C ALA A 744 -0.49 1.30 -20.59
N GLY A 745 -0.72 1.08 -21.90
CA GLY A 745 0.14 1.61 -22.96
C GLY A 745 0.20 3.14 -22.96
N ALA A 746 -0.93 3.81 -22.77
CA ALA A 746 -0.99 5.27 -22.65
C ALA A 746 -0.20 5.80 -21.43
N ARG A 747 -0.29 5.13 -20.30
CA ARG A 747 0.49 5.45 -19.09
C ARG A 747 2.00 5.25 -19.31
N ASN A 748 2.40 4.15 -19.93
CA ASN A 748 3.79 3.84 -20.26
C ASN A 748 4.37 4.84 -21.27
N ALA A 749 3.60 5.23 -22.28
CA ALA A 749 3.99 6.28 -23.23
C ALA A 749 4.20 7.62 -22.55
N ALA A 750 3.31 8.00 -21.61
CA ALA A 750 3.46 9.23 -20.82
C ALA A 750 4.73 9.20 -19.96
N ALA A 751 5.06 8.07 -19.34
CA ALA A 751 6.29 7.88 -18.59
C ALA A 751 7.54 7.98 -19.48
N ALA A 752 7.57 7.25 -20.61
CA ALA A 752 8.67 7.27 -21.57
C ALA A 752 8.90 8.67 -22.17
N ALA A 753 7.82 9.39 -22.49
CA ALA A 753 7.90 10.79 -22.96
C ALA A 753 8.50 11.71 -21.88
N THR A 754 8.14 11.51 -20.62
CA THR A 754 8.55 12.37 -19.48
C THR A 754 10.01 12.17 -19.07
N VAL A 755 10.52 10.93 -19.10
CA VAL A 755 11.87 10.63 -18.59
C VAL A 755 13.00 11.23 -19.43
N ARG A 756 12.73 11.69 -20.65
CA ARG A 756 13.71 12.24 -21.57
C ARG A 756 14.50 13.42 -20.98
N PRO A 757 15.82 13.51 -21.24
CA PRO A 757 16.72 14.51 -20.63
C PRO A 757 16.67 15.89 -21.31
N GLN A 758 15.48 16.50 -21.40
CA GLN A 758 15.29 17.77 -22.09
C GLN A 758 14.50 18.75 -21.21
N ALA A 759 14.99 19.98 -21.05
CA ALA A 759 14.36 20.99 -20.21
C ALA A 759 12.90 21.30 -20.63
N ALA A 760 12.60 21.34 -21.93
CA ALA A 760 11.26 21.60 -22.43
C ALA A 760 10.28 20.45 -22.07
N VAL A 761 10.76 19.20 -22.07
CA VAL A 761 9.98 18.02 -21.66
C VAL A 761 9.64 18.09 -20.17
N LYS A 762 10.61 18.42 -19.31
CA LYS A 762 10.38 18.58 -17.87
C LYS A 762 9.39 19.71 -17.58
N GLU A 763 9.49 20.83 -18.30
CA GLU A 763 8.54 21.93 -18.17
C GLU A 763 7.11 21.50 -18.55
N GLN A 764 6.95 20.77 -19.64
CA GLN A 764 5.64 20.25 -20.05
C GLN A 764 5.08 19.24 -19.02
N ALA A 765 5.91 18.30 -18.54
CA ALA A 765 5.52 17.33 -17.54
C ALA A 765 5.10 17.99 -16.22
N TRP A 766 5.88 18.97 -15.75
CA TRP A 766 5.54 19.73 -14.54
C TRP A 766 4.19 20.43 -14.67
N ASN A 767 3.99 21.19 -15.76
CA ASN A 767 2.76 21.93 -16.00
C ASN A 767 1.56 20.99 -16.10
N ARG A 768 1.75 19.78 -16.64
CA ARG A 768 0.70 18.76 -16.77
C ARG A 768 0.26 18.22 -15.40
N VAL A 769 1.17 17.89 -14.49
CA VAL A 769 0.79 17.30 -13.21
C VAL A 769 0.49 18.32 -12.12
N VAL A 770 1.12 19.50 -12.16
CA VAL A 770 0.90 20.56 -11.17
C VAL A 770 -0.24 21.49 -11.58
N GLY A 771 -0.38 21.79 -12.87
CA GLY A 771 -1.30 22.82 -13.39
C GLY A 771 -2.61 22.32 -13.99
N ASP A 772 -2.67 21.06 -14.44
CA ASP A 772 -3.84 20.49 -15.13
C ASP A 772 -4.60 19.53 -14.23
N ASP A 773 -5.80 19.92 -13.81
CA ASP A 773 -6.65 19.13 -12.91
C ASP A 773 -7.41 18.00 -13.62
N SER A 774 -7.33 17.93 -14.96
CA SER A 774 -8.01 16.91 -15.76
C SER A 774 -7.19 15.63 -16.00
N VAL A 775 -5.90 15.62 -15.57
CA VAL A 775 -5.04 14.45 -15.73
C VAL A 775 -5.49 13.35 -14.78
N PRO A 776 -5.81 12.14 -15.28
CA PRO A 776 -6.17 11.02 -14.42
C PRO A 776 -5.07 10.70 -13.39
N ASN A 777 -5.48 10.30 -12.18
CA ASN A 777 -4.58 10.04 -11.05
C ASN A 777 -3.40 9.10 -11.39
N ILE A 778 -3.66 7.94 -12.01
CA ILE A 778 -2.61 6.96 -12.34
C ILE A 778 -1.70 7.47 -13.48
N THR A 779 -2.22 8.23 -14.42
CA THR A 779 -1.39 8.89 -15.45
C THR A 779 -0.48 9.95 -14.80
N ALA A 780 -1.00 10.73 -13.84
CA ALA A 780 -0.19 11.67 -13.07
C ALA A 780 0.92 10.95 -12.30
N ARG A 781 0.63 9.81 -11.64
CA ARG A 781 1.65 8.96 -10.98
C ARG A 781 2.73 8.49 -11.96
N SER A 782 2.35 8.07 -13.16
CA SER A 782 3.31 7.63 -14.20
C SER A 782 4.24 8.75 -14.65
N ILE A 783 3.70 9.96 -14.87
CA ILE A 783 4.49 11.16 -15.20
C ILE A 783 5.42 11.53 -14.05
N ILE A 784 4.92 11.59 -12.83
CA ILE A 784 5.68 11.91 -11.62
C ILE A 784 6.82 10.92 -11.41
N GLY A 785 6.55 9.62 -11.51
CA GLY A 785 7.56 8.57 -11.35
C GLY A 785 8.69 8.61 -12.38
N ALA A 786 8.41 9.16 -13.57
CA ALA A 786 9.37 9.32 -14.65
C ALA A 786 10.03 10.72 -14.71
N PHE A 787 9.65 11.65 -13.83
CA PHE A 787 10.11 13.05 -13.89
C PHE A 787 11.62 13.18 -13.66
N ALA A 788 12.17 12.44 -12.70
CA ALA A 788 13.58 12.48 -12.34
C ALA A 788 14.34 11.26 -12.90
N GLY A 789 15.01 11.43 -14.04
CA GLY A 789 15.87 10.41 -14.64
C GLY A 789 17.33 10.49 -14.15
N HIS A 790 18.08 9.42 -14.35
CA HIS A 790 19.51 9.38 -14.02
C HIS A 790 20.31 10.42 -14.81
N GLY A 791 21.27 11.07 -14.15
CA GLY A 791 22.16 12.05 -14.77
C GLY A 791 21.52 13.36 -15.18
N GLN A 792 20.28 13.65 -14.73
CA GLN A 792 19.50 14.82 -15.14
C GLN A 792 19.48 15.97 -14.10
N SER A 793 20.34 15.94 -13.09
CA SER A 793 20.33 16.91 -11.96
C SER A 793 20.38 18.37 -12.42
N ASP A 794 21.17 18.69 -13.44
CA ASP A 794 21.32 20.07 -13.95
C ASP A 794 20.01 20.61 -14.55
N ILE A 795 19.24 19.75 -15.24
CA ILE A 795 17.95 20.12 -15.84
C ILE A 795 16.86 20.22 -14.78
N LEU A 796 16.99 19.48 -13.68
CA LEU A 796 16.01 19.41 -12.61
C LEU A 796 16.25 20.47 -11.52
N GLU A 797 17.43 21.10 -11.48
CA GLU A 797 17.77 22.11 -10.47
C GLU A 797 16.74 23.25 -10.33
N PRO A 798 16.19 23.84 -11.42
CA PRO A 798 15.17 24.89 -11.30
C PRO A 798 13.90 24.47 -10.57
N TYR A 799 13.61 23.18 -10.55
CA TYR A 799 12.38 22.62 -9.94
C TYR A 799 12.46 22.50 -8.41
N VAL A 800 13.64 22.63 -7.80
CA VAL A 800 13.78 22.68 -6.34
C VAL A 800 13.01 23.88 -5.78
N ALA A 801 13.31 25.09 -6.24
CA ALA A 801 12.61 26.30 -5.80
C ALA A 801 11.13 26.29 -6.23
N ARG A 802 10.85 25.81 -7.43
CA ARG A 802 9.51 25.76 -7.99
C ARG A 802 8.59 24.81 -7.19
N TYR A 803 9.11 23.68 -6.73
CA TYR A 803 8.36 22.76 -5.87
C TYR A 803 7.79 23.48 -4.65
N PHE A 804 8.62 24.15 -3.87
CA PHE A 804 8.18 24.85 -2.65
C PHE A 804 7.25 26.04 -2.93
N ALA A 805 7.32 26.63 -4.14
CA ALA A 805 6.41 27.69 -4.56
C ALA A 805 5.02 27.17 -4.96
N ASP A 806 4.95 26.06 -5.67
CA ASP A 806 3.72 25.55 -6.30
C ASP A 806 2.89 24.63 -5.38
N ILE A 807 3.53 23.88 -4.49
CA ILE A 807 2.89 22.83 -3.66
C ILE A 807 1.77 23.35 -2.76
N PRO A 808 1.80 24.54 -2.13
CA PRO A 808 0.68 25.02 -1.33
C PRO A 808 -0.62 25.12 -2.14
N ALA A 809 -0.52 25.63 -3.37
CA ALA A 809 -1.70 25.76 -4.25
C ALA A 809 -2.22 24.39 -4.73
N VAL A 810 -1.35 23.40 -4.93
CA VAL A 810 -1.75 22.02 -5.22
C VAL A 810 -2.53 21.43 -4.05
N TRP A 811 -2.01 21.60 -2.83
CA TRP A 811 -2.64 21.08 -1.61
C TRP A 811 -4.04 21.65 -1.36
N GLU A 812 -4.22 22.94 -1.65
CA GLU A 812 -5.51 23.63 -1.48
C GLU A 812 -6.55 23.25 -2.56
N ARG A 813 -6.10 22.85 -3.76
CA ARG A 813 -6.97 22.71 -4.93
C ARG A 813 -7.35 21.26 -5.24
N ARG A 814 -6.45 20.31 -4.96
CA ARG A 814 -6.60 18.90 -5.31
C ARG A 814 -7.29 18.11 -4.20
N SER A 815 -7.85 16.96 -4.55
CA SER A 815 -8.25 15.96 -3.55
C SER A 815 -7.04 15.48 -2.74
N SER A 816 -7.30 14.90 -1.56
CA SER A 816 -6.25 14.46 -0.65
C SER A 816 -5.24 13.53 -1.32
N GLU A 817 -5.74 12.51 -2.00
CA GLU A 817 -4.93 11.50 -2.67
C GLU A 817 -4.04 12.07 -3.78
N VAL A 818 -4.61 12.91 -4.66
CA VAL A 818 -3.84 13.54 -5.75
C VAL A 818 -2.83 14.54 -5.19
N ALA A 819 -3.20 15.32 -4.17
CA ALA A 819 -2.28 16.25 -3.52
C ALA A 819 -1.09 15.52 -2.89
N GLN A 820 -1.31 14.44 -2.16
CA GLN A 820 -0.25 13.61 -1.58
C GLN A 820 0.67 13.03 -2.67
N THR A 821 0.09 12.47 -3.73
CA THR A 821 0.84 11.93 -4.88
C THR A 821 1.79 12.97 -5.47
N VAL A 822 1.35 14.20 -5.68
CA VAL A 822 2.18 15.29 -6.23
C VAL A 822 3.23 15.74 -5.20
N VAL A 823 2.85 15.94 -3.95
CA VAL A 823 3.76 16.42 -2.90
C VAL A 823 4.90 15.43 -2.65
N VAL A 824 4.57 14.15 -2.51
CA VAL A 824 5.58 13.10 -2.24
C VAL A 824 6.41 12.82 -3.49
N GLY A 825 5.76 12.65 -4.63
CA GLY A 825 6.42 12.17 -5.83
C GLY A 825 7.30 13.22 -6.54
N LEU A 826 6.95 14.51 -6.44
CA LEU A 826 7.77 15.60 -6.98
C LEU A 826 8.70 16.22 -5.93
N TYR A 827 8.76 15.71 -4.70
CA TYR A 827 9.74 16.18 -3.73
C TYR A 827 11.16 16.10 -4.33
N PRO A 828 11.98 17.17 -4.28
CA PRO A 828 13.25 17.26 -5.02
C PRO A 828 14.35 16.36 -4.40
N SER A 829 14.09 15.07 -4.29
CA SER A 829 15.01 14.05 -3.77
C SER A 829 16.24 13.79 -4.66
N TRP A 830 16.22 14.29 -5.90
CA TRP A 830 17.36 14.29 -6.81
C TRP A 830 18.43 15.34 -6.46
N SER A 831 18.07 16.37 -5.68
CA SER A 831 18.97 17.44 -5.25
C SER A 831 19.43 17.22 -3.80
N ILE A 832 20.41 16.30 -3.62
CA ILE A 832 20.94 15.94 -2.31
C ILE A 832 22.03 16.96 -1.91
N SER A 833 21.58 18.07 -1.31
CA SER A 833 22.45 19.21 -0.93
C SER A 833 21.97 19.90 0.35
N GLU A 834 22.86 20.66 1.01
CA GLU A 834 22.51 21.51 2.17
C GLU A 834 21.56 22.65 1.75
N GLU A 835 21.62 23.12 0.51
CA GLU A 835 20.72 24.11 -0.05
C GLU A 835 19.28 23.59 -0.14
N SER A 836 19.09 22.34 -0.55
CA SER A 836 17.77 21.70 -0.58
C SER A 836 17.19 21.50 0.83
N VAL A 837 18.04 21.18 1.81
CA VAL A 837 17.64 21.13 3.22
C VAL A 837 17.20 22.52 3.69
N ALA A 838 17.96 23.58 3.39
CA ALA A 838 17.62 24.95 3.77
C ALA A 838 16.30 25.43 3.14
N ALA A 839 16.04 25.09 1.86
CA ALA A 839 14.79 25.42 1.19
C ALA A 839 13.58 24.73 1.86
N ALA A 840 13.74 23.47 2.25
CA ALA A 840 12.70 22.77 3.01
C ALA A 840 12.48 23.38 4.40
N ASP A 841 13.55 23.81 5.10
CA ASP A 841 13.46 24.49 6.39
C ASP A 841 12.73 25.83 6.29
N GLU A 842 13.01 26.61 5.24
CA GLU A 842 12.32 27.88 4.96
C GLU A 842 10.82 27.64 4.70
N PHE A 843 10.48 26.64 3.90
CA PHE A 843 9.09 26.26 3.65
C PHE A 843 8.36 25.87 4.95
N LEU A 844 9.00 25.06 5.79
CA LEU A 844 8.46 24.56 7.05
C LEU A 844 8.38 25.63 8.16
N ALA A 845 9.10 26.75 8.04
CA ALA A 845 8.98 27.88 8.96
C ALA A 845 7.65 28.65 8.77
N GLY A 846 6.99 28.52 7.60
CA GLY A 846 5.68 29.09 7.32
C GLY A 846 4.54 28.34 8.00
N ASP A 847 3.36 29.00 8.07
CA ASP A 847 2.12 28.33 8.46
C ASP A 847 1.65 27.42 7.34
N ARG A 848 1.58 26.10 7.61
CA ARG A 848 1.23 25.06 6.66
C ARG A 848 0.30 24.03 7.31
N PRO A 849 -0.63 23.43 6.53
CA PRO A 849 -1.46 22.32 7.04
C PRO A 849 -0.58 21.20 7.63
N PRO A 850 -1.01 20.58 8.76
CA PRO A 850 -0.19 19.57 9.45
C PRO A 850 0.21 18.38 8.55
N ALA A 851 -0.72 17.88 7.72
CA ALA A 851 -0.44 16.78 6.80
C ALA A 851 0.59 17.17 5.72
N LEU A 852 0.47 18.34 5.09
CA LEU A 852 1.49 18.86 4.15
C LEU A 852 2.86 19.03 4.82
N ARG A 853 2.89 19.54 6.06
CA ARG A 853 4.15 19.65 6.84
C ARG A 853 4.80 18.29 7.03
N ARG A 854 4.01 17.28 7.40
CA ARG A 854 4.48 15.90 7.62
C ARG A 854 5.20 15.39 6.37
N LEU A 855 4.58 15.46 5.20
CA LEU A 855 5.16 14.96 3.95
C LEU A 855 6.47 15.68 3.56
N VAL A 856 6.53 16.99 3.74
CA VAL A 856 7.76 17.76 3.46
C VAL A 856 8.87 17.45 4.47
N VAL A 857 8.54 17.25 5.74
CA VAL A 857 9.51 16.80 6.78
C VAL A 857 10.10 15.44 6.42
N GLU A 858 9.31 14.51 5.90
CA GLU A 858 9.76 13.19 5.46
C GLU A 858 10.76 13.28 4.29
N GLY A 859 10.43 14.08 3.28
CA GLY A 859 11.34 14.32 2.15
C GLY A 859 12.66 14.97 2.59
N ARG A 860 12.59 15.97 3.46
CA ARG A 860 13.76 16.63 4.05
C ARG A 860 14.64 15.63 4.83
N ALA A 861 14.04 14.77 5.64
CA ALA A 861 14.77 13.75 6.40
C ALA A 861 15.51 12.76 5.49
N GLY A 862 14.93 12.44 4.32
CA GLY A 862 15.58 11.63 3.29
C GLY A 862 16.87 12.26 2.78
N ILE A 863 16.87 13.57 2.51
CA ILE A 863 18.07 14.31 2.05
C ILE A 863 19.12 14.37 3.16
N VAL A 864 18.73 14.69 4.40
CA VAL A 864 19.66 14.74 5.54
C VAL A 864 20.36 13.39 5.74
N ARG A 865 19.61 12.30 5.67
CA ARG A 865 20.14 10.92 5.75
C ARG A 865 21.14 10.64 4.62
N SER A 866 20.79 11.02 3.40
CA SER A 866 21.64 10.84 2.22
C SER A 866 22.97 11.58 2.36
N LEU A 867 22.95 12.82 2.85
CA LEU A 867 24.17 13.62 3.10
C LEU A 867 25.08 12.95 4.16
N ALA A 868 24.48 12.45 5.24
CA ALA A 868 25.23 11.72 6.29
C ALA A 868 25.90 10.44 5.73
N ALA A 869 25.14 9.65 4.96
CA ALA A 869 25.64 8.43 4.33
C ALA A 869 26.75 8.71 3.32
N ARG A 870 26.62 9.72 2.45
CA ARG A 870 27.66 10.16 1.49
C ARG A 870 28.94 10.58 2.19
N LYS A 871 28.81 11.33 3.28
CA LYS A 871 29.97 11.75 4.09
C LYS A 871 30.69 10.55 4.69
N PHE A 872 29.95 9.57 5.18
CA PHE A 872 30.52 8.36 5.73
C PHE A 872 31.15 7.49 4.64
N ASP A 873 30.54 7.36 3.48
CA ASP A 873 31.05 6.59 2.35
C ASP A 873 32.40 7.16 1.82
N ALA A 874 32.55 8.49 1.85
CA ALA A 874 33.76 9.22 1.43
C ALA A 874 34.90 9.16 2.46
N SER A 875 34.67 8.70 3.73
CA SER A 875 35.63 8.73 4.82
C SER A 875 36.77 7.69 4.73
#